data_65d1f231f5b42335555b97f38e88adfb
#
_entry.id   65d1f231f5b42335555b97f38e88adfb
#
_cell.length_a   1.000
_cell.length_b   1.000
_cell.length_c   1.000
_cell.angle_alpha   90.00
_cell.angle_beta   90.00
_cell.angle_gamma   90.00
#
_symmetry.space_group_name_H-M   'P 1'
#
loop_
_entity.id
_entity.type
_entity.pdbx_description
1 polymer ?
#
loop_
_entity_poly.entity_id
_entity_poly.type
_entity_poly.pdbx_seq_one_letter_code
_entity_poly.pdbx_strand_id
1 'polypeptide(L)'
;MSVSGTLGSLLQGVSQQPAHIRNDGQVTEQINMVSDVVRGLTSRPASDLQAYNATTTPDLAFRNIVIDGDRFQVGFKAGALEILDASGTSMTFTPDAGTLAYVGTNMEIYVYDEIPYLLNRDKVTAMDASTAAALAEVKQDEGYIVCFGGQFSHTYTASLEYTDGTVATGTYVAPDGTTTGDAAKSAADYIANQVKLSLAASPNLKAGTVISVVDSVIRVTGAPDLKLTVSDGSNGLVMRAQTNTAKSIVDLTPMAVHGTLVRIVGITGDEDDFWMRFQIEDKAVGAGFGSEGIWQEWFNPNEASSFDLTTMPHILTRTGTTTFTLSQGEWLGRRVGDSLTSPAPDFVGNTIRDINGFQSRLTFIAGPHVAMSRTDQPRDFFKKSATADLDSDPISIVSTAEREFELEWIVPFDRDLIIFADYSQFLITGSIALTPSNASLVQTTNFEMGKGARPASTGRTLLFPFEQGSFAGVKEFFSESAVDASDATSITQVQDEYMGGKVTALTASTNFSFVIVQTDDVTTQNVLFVHQYYWQDQTKAQASWSKWVLPYAVRNVFFSGSAVNVLMYDSVLGYVQTSMNLDIPDNAETGYPVKLDILDNYTVATVSGDYVLPDYVVTDYVETGTAEAAKTYLDLPWGNALLVQGTGCAVPGQAISSVNITDLGNGYWRYLVSNITAPNGATVLAGLAFESLVKPTMPFIRDKENRAIKNTKLVVTEFVVYFDESGYMDSKMTSRYRADDALFSNQEIVTAFDPDDPDGIGIRSGEFVIPWGERSDWSELTVSSSDVRPMTILEVEWVGQILTRGRRL
;
A
#
# COMPACT_ATOMS: atom_id res chain seq x y z
N MET A 1 0.09 41.87 -43.75
CA MET A 1 1.37 41.13 -43.93
C MET A 1 1.06 39.69 -43.66
N SER A 2 1.29 38.82 -44.63
CA SER A 2 1.15 37.36 -44.39
C SER A 2 2.24 36.87 -43.48
N VAL A 3 1.89 36.02 -42.55
CA VAL A 3 2.77 35.37 -41.58
C VAL A 3 2.35 33.91 -41.46
N SER A 4 3.29 33.06 -41.19
CA SER A 4 3.03 31.63 -40.87
C SER A 4 3.85 31.23 -39.68
N GLY A 5 3.50 30.14 -39.05
CA GLY A 5 4.21 29.56 -37.93
C GLY A 5 3.66 28.20 -37.58
N THR A 6 4.31 27.55 -36.62
CA THR A 6 3.89 26.24 -36.10
C THR A 6 3.45 26.36 -34.64
N LEU A 7 2.53 25.51 -34.22
CA LEU A 7 2.18 25.30 -32.82
C LEU A 7 3.05 24.18 -32.18
N GLY A 8 3.98 23.63 -32.96
CA GLY A 8 4.84 22.52 -32.57
C GLY A 8 4.10 21.20 -32.46
N SER A 9 4.75 20.23 -31.81
CA SER A 9 4.29 18.83 -31.72
C SER A 9 3.18 18.58 -30.70
N LEU A 10 2.69 19.61 -30.00
CA LEU A 10 1.63 19.55 -28.97
C LEU A 10 1.92 18.57 -27.81
N LEU A 11 3.20 18.28 -27.53
CA LEU A 11 3.60 17.26 -26.55
C LEU A 11 3.79 17.79 -25.12
N GLN A 12 3.60 19.11 -24.88
CA GLN A 12 3.82 19.71 -23.56
C GLN A 12 2.58 19.66 -22.65
N GLY A 13 1.50 19.03 -23.11
CA GLY A 13 0.29 18.78 -22.32
C GLY A 13 -0.52 20.03 -22.00
N VAL A 14 -1.47 19.88 -21.09
CA VAL A 14 -2.45 20.90 -20.72
C VAL A 14 -1.80 21.99 -19.84
N SER A 15 -2.16 23.25 -20.12
CA SER A 15 -1.86 24.40 -19.26
C SER A 15 -3.10 25.27 -19.08
N GLN A 16 -3.40 25.64 -17.84
CA GLN A 16 -4.49 26.55 -17.48
C GLN A 16 -4.06 28.02 -17.50
N GLN A 17 -2.80 28.29 -17.82
CA GLN A 17 -2.33 29.65 -17.99
C GLN A 17 -3.11 30.36 -19.13
N PRO A 18 -3.25 31.68 -19.07
CA PRO A 18 -3.80 32.46 -20.21
C PRO A 18 -3.00 32.19 -21.51
N ALA A 19 -3.70 31.99 -22.63
CA ALA A 19 -3.11 31.54 -23.88
C ALA A 19 -1.87 32.36 -24.37
N HIS A 20 -1.80 33.63 -24.02
CA HIS A 20 -0.68 34.48 -24.42
C HIS A 20 0.63 34.29 -23.61
N ILE A 21 0.57 33.55 -22.50
CA ILE A 21 1.75 33.23 -21.65
C ILE A 21 2.16 31.77 -21.75
N ARG A 22 1.34 30.91 -22.35
CA ARG A 22 1.66 29.47 -22.48
C ARG A 22 2.92 29.27 -23.31
N ASN A 23 3.66 28.27 -23.01
CA ASN A 23 4.79 27.83 -23.82
C ASN A 23 4.31 27.15 -25.11
N ASP A 24 5.18 27.15 -26.11
CA ASP A 24 4.92 26.45 -27.35
C ASP A 24 4.73 24.96 -27.10
N GLY A 25 3.79 24.34 -27.83
CA GLY A 25 3.42 22.93 -27.65
C GLY A 25 2.50 22.64 -26.45
N GLN A 26 2.19 23.62 -25.59
CA GLN A 26 1.13 23.49 -24.58
C GLN A 26 -0.26 23.64 -25.21
N VAL A 27 -1.22 22.88 -24.66
CA VAL A 27 -2.59 22.82 -25.13
C VAL A 27 -3.57 23.33 -24.07
N THR A 28 -4.78 23.71 -24.47
CA THR A 28 -5.86 24.07 -23.55
C THR A 28 -6.52 22.84 -22.93
N GLU A 29 -6.70 21.79 -23.72
CA GLU A 29 -7.31 20.52 -23.30
C GLU A 29 -6.72 19.37 -24.10
N GLN A 30 -6.55 18.21 -23.43
CA GLN A 30 -6.07 16.97 -24.01
C GLN A 30 -6.78 15.82 -23.34
N ILE A 31 -7.62 15.08 -24.09
CA ILE A 31 -8.43 13.98 -23.59
C ILE A 31 -8.12 12.73 -24.41
N ASN A 32 -7.90 11.61 -23.72
CA ASN A 32 -7.67 10.30 -24.34
C ASN A 32 -6.53 10.27 -25.36
N MET A 33 -5.47 11.03 -25.08
CA MET A 33 -4.30 11.12 -25.93
C MET A 33 -3.02 10.90 -25.13
N VAL A 34 -2.00 10.42 -25.80
CA VAL A 34 -0.66 10.13 -25.31
C VAL A 34 0.32 11.07 -26.02
N SER A 35 1.15 11.75 -25.25
CA SER A 35 2.21 12.63 -25.78
C SER A 35 3.49 11.81 -25.98
N ASP A 36 3.62 11.13 -27.12
CA ASP A 36 4.76 10.29 -27.44
C ASP A 36 5.84 11.09 -28.18
N VAL A 37 7.07 11.06 -27.68
CA VAL A 37 8.20 11.83 -28.26
C VAL A 37 8.60 11.32 -29.64
N VAL A 38 8.31 10.07 -29.96
CA VAL A 38 8.66 9.43 -31.25
C VAL A 38 7.51 9.50 -32.24
N ARG A 39 6.28 9.19 -31.79
CA ARG A 39 5.09 9.07 -32.64
C ARG A 39 4.32 10.40 -32.78
N GLY A 40 4.54 11.36 -31.89
CA GLY A 40 3.73 12.57 -31.81
C GLY A 40 2.59 12.45 -30.80
N LEU A 41 1.55 13.27 -30.97
CA LEU A 41 0.35 13.25 -30.13
C LEU A 41 -0.62 12.21 -30.68
N THR A 42 -0.69 11.02 -30.05
CA THR A 42 -1.49 9.90 -30.52
C THR A 42 -2.65 9.56 -29.57
N SER A 43 -3.68 8.89 -30.07
CA SER A 43 -4.77 8.35 -29.23
C SER A 43 -4.21 7.38 -28.18
N ARG A 44 -4.83 7.37 -26.98
CA ARG A 44 -4.47 6.36 -25.99
C ARG A 44 -4.76 4.93 -26.48
N PRO A 45 -4.11 3.91 -25.93
CA PRO A 45 -4.42 2.53 -26.28
C PRO A 45 -5.86 2.16 -25.95
N ALA A 46 -6.38 1.16 -26.66
CA ALA A 46 -7.60 0.48 -26.30
C ALA A 46 -7.52 -0.11 -24.90
N SER A 47 -8.65 -0.34 -24.25
CA SER A 47 -8.71 -1.11 -23.03
C SER A 47 -9.30 -2.49 -23.32
N ASP A 48 -8.43 -3.51 -23.35
CA ASP A 48 -8.80 -4.89 -23.63
C ASP A 48 -9.48 -5.50 -22.39
N LEU A 49 -10.65 -6.09 -22.58
CA LEU A 49 -11.38 -6.77 -21.53
C LEU A 49 -10.58 -7.99 -21.04
N GLN A 50 -10.45 -8.11 -19.72
CA GLN A 50 -9.82 -9.27 -19.08
C GLN A 50 -10.87 -10.14 -18.38
N ALA A 51 -11.75 -9.53 -17.59
CA ALA A 51 -12.82 -10.23 -16.89
C ALA A 51 -13.95 -9.31 -16.47
N TYR A 52 -15.12 -9.91 -16.31
CA TYR A 52 -16.23 -9.35 -15.52
C TYR A 52 -16.32 -10.09 -14.21
N ASN A 53 -16.50 -9.34 -13.13
CA ASN A 53 -16.72 -9.92 -11.82
C ASN A 53 -17.98 -9.32 -11.19
N ALA A 54 -19.07 -10.08 -11.24
CA ALA A 54 -20.33 -9.74 -10.60
C ALA A 54 -20.23 -9.98 -9.09
N THR A 55 -19.45 -9.14 -8.40
CA THR A 55 -19.32 -9.22 -6.95
C THR A 55 -20.63 -8.80 -6.25
N THR A 56 -20.84 -9.37 -5.07
CA THR A 56 -21.95 -8.99 -4.20
C THR A 56 -21.67 -7.73 -3.38
N THR A 57 -20.41 -7.29 -3.31
CA THR A 57 -19.98 -6.16 -2.48
C THR A 57 -19.56 -4.97 -3.36
N PRO A 58 -20.46 -4.01 -3.63
CA PRO A 58 -20.11 -2.80 -4.37
C PRO A 58 -19.22 -1.86 -3.56
N ASP A 59 -18.55 -0.94 -4.26
CA ASP A 59 -17.75 0.15 -3.67
C ASP A 59 -16.64 -0.30 -2.72
N LEU A 60 -15.91 -1.35 -3.10
CA LEU A 60 -14.68 -1.73 -2.44
C LEU A 60 -13.57 -0.73 -2.79
N ALA A 61 -12.73 -0.41 -1.80
CA ALA A 61 -11.45 0.22 -2.02
C ALA A 61 -10.39 -0.85 -2.24
N PHE A 62 -9.48 -0.65 -3.19
CA PHE A 62 -8.50 -1.68 -3.57
C PHE A 62 -7.07 -1.27 -3.24
N ARG A 63 -6.25 -2.26 -2.92
CA ARG A 63 -4.78 -2.17 -2.85
C ARG A 63 -4.15 -3.31 -3.63
N ASN A 64 -3.02 -3.03 -4.23
CA ASN A 64 -2.29 -3.99 -5.05
C ASN A 64 -1.16 -4.61 -4.24
N ILE A 65 -1.04 -5.93 -4.31
CA ILE A 65 0.04 -6.68 -3.68
C ILE A 65 0.68 -7.64 -4.69
N VAL A 66 1.92 -8.01 -4.43
CA VAL A 66 2.65 -9.04 -5.18
C VAL A 66 3.12 -10.10 -4.19
N ILE A 67 2.80 -11.35 -4.43
CA ILE A 67 3.18 -12.52 -3.62
C ILE A 67 3.69 -13.60 -4.58
N ASP A 68 4.89 -14.14 -4.31
CA ASP A 68 5.53 -15.16 -5.16
C ASP A 68 5.63 -14.75 -6.65
N GLY A 69 5.72 -13.45 -6.93
CA GLY A 69 5.73 -12.89 -8.28
C GLY A 69 4.35 -12.69 -8.91
N ASP A 70 3.29 -13.24 -8.35
CA ASP A 70 1.91 -13.04 -8.79
C ASP A 70 1.32 -11.77 -8.19
N ARG A 71 0.56 -11.02 -8.99
CA ARG A 71 -0.09 -9.79 -8.55
C ARG A 71 -1.55 -10.06 -8.18
N PHE A 72 -1.98 -9.48 -7.06
CA PHE A 72 -3.36 -9.55 -6.58
C PHE A 72 -3.89 -8.15 -6.23
N GLN A 73 -5.19 -7.99 -6.37
CA GLN A 73 -5.94 -6.81 -5.99
C GLN A 73 -6.80 -7.16 -4.78
N VAL A 74 -6.54 -6.54 -3.64
CA VAL A 74 -7.31 -6.78 -2.41
C VAL A 74 -8.29 -5.63 -2.23
N GLY A 75 -9.56 -5.94 -2.34
CA GLY A 75 -10.68 -5.02 -2.14
C GLY A 75 -11.23 -5.14 -0.72
N PHE A 76 -11.50 -4.02 -0.08
CA PHE A 76 -12.00 -4.00 1.29
C PHE A 76 -13.04 -2.91 1.52
N LYS A 77 -13.96 -3.22 2.43
CA LYS A 77 -14.98 -2.34 3.00
C LYS A 77 -15.19 -2.81 4.43
N ALA A 78 -15.79 -1.99 5.28
CA ALA A 78 -16.06 -2.37 6.68
C ALA A 78 -16.68 -3.77 6.80
N GLY A 79 -15.93 -4.71 7.38
CA GLY A 79 -16.34 -6.11 7.59
C GLY A 79 -16.35 -7.00 6.34
N ALA A 80 -15.84 -6.54 5.20
CA ALA A 80 -15.76 -7.31 3.97
C ALA A 80 -14.38 -7.19 3.32
N LEU A 81 -13.90 -8.30 2.72
CA LEU A 81 -12.66 -8.38 1.97
C LEU A 81 -12.85 -9.31 0.77
N GLU A 82 -12.41 -8.89 -0.39
CA GLU A 82 -12.40 -9.68 -1.62
C GLU A 82 -11.01 -9.63 -2.25
N ILE A 83 -10.61 -10.70 -2.92
CA ILE A 83 -9.30 -10.79 -3.57
C ILE A 83 -9.50 -11.16 -5.02
N LEU A 84 -8.94 -10.36 -5.91
CA LEU A 84 -8.91 -10.60 -7.34
C LEU A 84 -7.46 -10.82 -7.77
N ASP A 85 -7.24 -11.64 -8.78
CA ASP A 85 -5.94 -11.71 -9.44
C ASP A 85 -5.71 -10.51 -10.39
N ALA A 86 -4.59 -10.50 -11.10
CA ALA A 86 -4.27 -9.44 -12.05
C ALA A 86 -5.26 -9.35 -13.23
N SER A 87 -5.92 -10.45 -13.57
CA SER A 87 -6.94 -10.51 -14.61
C SER A 87 -8.35 -10.14 -14.13
N GLY A 88 -8.53 -9.89 -12.83
CA GLY A 88 -9.84 -9.58 -12.24
C GLY A 88 -10.64 -10.79 -11.81
N THR A 89 -10.07 -12.01 -11.87
CA THR A 89 -10.75 -13.23 -11.43
C THR A 89 -10.76 -13.33 -9.91
N SER A 90 -11.91 -13.65 -9.31
CA SER A 90 -12.05 -13.79 -7.85
C SER A 90 -11.28 -14.99 -7.31
N MET A 91 -10.56 -14.75 -6.23
CA MET A 91 -9.88 -15.79 -5.45
C MET A 91 -10.78 -16.32 -4.32
N THR A 92 -10.56 -17.56 -3.91
CA THR A 92 -11.25 -18.13 -2.76
C THR A 92 -10.64 -17.56 -1.47
N PHE A 93 -11.48 -16.97 -0.63
CA PHE A 93 -11.07 -16.35 0.61
C PHE A 93 -11.77 -16.95 1.81
N THR A 94 -10.99 -17.37 2.82
CA THR A 94 -11.51 -17.98 4.05
C THR A 94 -10.89 -17.28 5.25
N PRO A 95 -11.61 -16.37 5.93
CA PRO A 95 -11.11 -15.69 7.13
C PRO A 95 -11.22 -16.59 8.36
N ASP A 96 -10.28 -16.47 9.28
CA ASP A 96 -10.41 -17.02 10.63
C ASP A 96 -11.53 -16.31 11.37
N ALA A 97 -12.11 -17.00 12.37
CA ALA A 97 -13.26 -16.47 13.10
C ALA A 97 -12.94 -15.11 13.76
N GLY A 98 -13.76 -14.11 13.47
CA GLY A 98 -13.65 -12.76 14.05
C GLY A 98 -12.67 -11.81 13.35
N THR A 99 -11.83 -12.28 12.43
CA THR A 99 -10.81 -11.42 11.77
C THR A 99 -11.40 -10.37 10.85
N LEU A 100 -12.55 -10.62 10.24
CA LEU A 100 -13.24 -9.64 9.40
C LEU A 100 -13.69 -8.39 10.17
N ALA A 101 -13.86 -8.46 11.49
CA ALA A 101 -14.19 -7.29 12.32
C ALA A 101 -13.05 -6.26 12.38
N TYR A 102 -11.84 -6.66 12.01
CA TYR A 102 -10.68 -5.75 11.88
C TYR A 102 -10.71 -4.95 10.59
N VAL A 103 -11.36 -5.48 9.53
CA VAL A 103 -11.39 -4.83 8.21
C VAL A 103 -12.28 -3.60 8.26
N GLY A 104 -11.69 -2.45 7.97
CA GLY A 104 -12.33 -1.13 7.92
C GLY A 104 -12.44 -0.59 6.50
N THR A 105 -12.63 0.71 6.39
CA THR A 105 -12.64 1.45 5.12
C THR A 105 -11.28 2.07 4.79
N ASN A 106 -10.44 2.31 5.79
CA ASN A 106 -9.12 2.92 5.65
C ASN A 106 -8.04 1.86 5.90
N MET A 107 -7.85 1.02 4.90
CA MET A 107 -6.93 -0.11 4.98
C MET A 107 -5.69 0.13 4.12
N GLU A 108 -4.56 -0.38 4.58
CA GLU A 108 -3.32 -0.45 3.82
C GLU A 108 -2.76 -1.87 3.88
N ILE A 109 -1.99 -2.26 2.87
CA ILE A 109 -1.37 -3.59 2.82
C ILE A 109 0.10 -3.42 2.44
N TYR A 110 0.95 -4.05 3.21
CA TYR A 110 2.37 -4.12 2.92
C TYR A 110 2.85 -5.56 2.92
N VAL A 111 3.58 -5.95 1.89
CA VAL A 111 4.17 -7.29 1.79
C VAL A 111 5.61 -7.24 2.29
N TYR A 112 5.90 -7.97 3.35
CA TYR A 112 7.23 -8.14 3.90
C TYR A 112 7.58 -9.62 3.96
N ASP A 113 8.67 -10.01 3.31
CA ASP A 113 9.12 -11.41 3.23
C ASP A 113 8.00 -12.36 2.76
N GLU A 114 7.37 -12.00 1.61
CA GLU A 114 6.21 -12.68 0.98
C GLU A 114 4.95 -12.77 1.86
N ILE A 115 4.94 -12.09 3.01
CA ILE A 115 3.81 -12.07 3.93
C ILE A 115 3.10 -10.72 3.84
N PRO A 116 1.86 -10.64 3.36
CA PRO A 116 1.05 -9.43 3.39
C PRO A 116 0.52 -9.12 4.79
N TYR A 117 0.87 -7.96 5.30
CA TYR A 117 0.33 -7.38 6.53
C TYR A 117 -0.81 -6.42 6.19
N LEU A 118 -2.00 -6.73 6.66
CA LEU A 118 -3.20 -5.93 6.48
C LEU A 118 -3.35 -4.97 7.66
N LEU A 119 -3.20 -3.69 7.42
CA LEU A 119 -3.26 -2.62 8.40
C LEU A 119 -4.58 -1.87 8.33
N ASN A 120 -5.28 -1.78 9.45
CA ASN A 120 -6.38 -0.83 9.64
C ASN A 120 -5.84 0.46 10.27
N ARG A 121 -5.79 1.53 9.47
CA ARG A 121 -5.20 2.83 9.85
C ARG A 121 -6.04 3.61 10.89
N ASP A 122 -7.26 3.17 11.16
CA ASP A 122 -8.16 3.79 12.14
C ASP A 122 -8.23 3.00 13.45
N LYS A 123 -7.59 1.83 13.52
CA LYS A 123 -7.62 0.98 14.70
C LYS A 123 -6.54 1.36 15.69
N VAL A 124 -6.94 1.72 16.90
CA VAL A 124 -6.00 1.96 18.00
C VAL A 124 -5.46 0.64 18.51
N THR A 125 -4.14 0.49 18.55
CA THR A 125 -3.47 -0.71 19.05
C THR A 125 -3.45 -0.76 20.58
N ALA A 126 -3.52 -1.95 21.14
CA ALA A 126 -3.58 -2.13 22.61
C ALA A 126 -2.78 -3.36 23.06
N MET A 127 -2.38 -3.33 24.32
CA MET A 127 -1.92 -4.52 25.04
C MET A 127 -3.12 -5.32 25.57
N ASP A 128 -2.98 -6.63 25.62
CA ASP A 128 -4.01 -7.51 26.21
C ASP A 128 -3.94 -7.46 27.74
N ALA A 129 -4.86 -6.72 28.33
CA ALA A 129 -4.96 -6.56 29.77
C ALA A 129 -5.26 -7.89 30.52
N SER A 130 -5.84 -8.89 29.85
CA SER A 130 -6.16 -10.18 30.45
C SER A 130 -4.91 -10.97 30.82
N THR A 131 -3.78 -10.77 30.12
CA THR A 131 -2.51 -11.43 30.38
C THR A 131 -1.91 -11.07 31.73
N ALA A 132 -2.09 -9.82 32.20
CA ALA A 132 -1.65 -9.39 33.53
C ALA A 132 -2.41 -10.12 34.65
N ALA A 133 -3.73 -10.28 34.52
CA ALA A 133 -4.56 -10.93 35.51
C ALA A 133 -4.28 -12.45 35.63
N ALA A 134 -4.04 -13.12 34.50
CA ALA A 134 -3.77 -14.57 34.48
C ALA A 134 -2.41 -14.94 35.09
N LEU A 135 -1.43 -14.04 35.03
CA LEU A 135 -0.07 -14.26 35.52
C LEU A 135 0.15 -13.79 36.97
N ALA A 136 -0.67 -12.87 37.49
CA ALA A 136 -0.66 -12.49 38.91
C ALA A 136 -0.99 -13.64 39.85
N GLU A 137 -1.63 -14.71 39.36
CA GLU A 137 -1.86 -15.97 40.10
C GLU A 137 -0.67 -16.91 40.16
N VAL A 138 0.40 -16.68 39.36
CA VAL A 138 1.65 -17.48 39.44
C VAL A 138 2.51 -16.97 40.57
N LYS A 139 2.33 -17.45 41.63
CA LYS A 139 2.52 -17.15 43.03
C LYS A 139 3.90 -16.97 43.60
N GLN A 140 3.90 -16.03 44.47
CA GLN A 140 4.94 -15.60 45.39
C GLN A 140 4.86 -16.26 46.76
N ASP A 141 4.09 -17.35 46.92
CA ASP A 141 3.83 -18.01 48.20
C ASP A 141 4.87 -19.04 48.58
N GLU A 142 6.06 -18.93 48.05
CA GLU A 142 7.16 -19.85 48.38
C GLU A 142 8.46 -19.10 48.67
N GLY A 143 9.25 -19.75 49.51
CA GLY A 143 10.60 -19.29 49.83
C GLY A 143 11.59 -20.45 49.92
N TYR A 144 12.83 -20.16 49.75
CA TYR A 144 13.92 -21.11 49.75
C TYR A 144 14.98 -20.70 50.78
N ILE A 145 15.57 -21.72 51.48
CA ILE A 145 16.76 -21.53 52.31
C ILE A 145 17.85 -22.41 51.72
N VAL A 146 18.98 -21.82 51.40
CA VAL A 146 20.12 -22.48 50.81
C VAL A 146 21.24 -22.56 51.83
N CYS A 147 21.74 -23.77 52.07
CA CYS A 147 22.95 -23.98 52.85
C CYS A 147 24.10 -24.24 51.88
N PHE A 148 25.11 -23.38 51.86
CA PHE A 148 26.28 -23.48 50.96
C PHE A 148 27.43 -24.26 51.61
N GLY A 149 27.38 -24.44 52.90
CA GLY A 149 28.40 -25.15 53.68
C GLY A 149 28.07 -25.14 55.16
N GLY A 150 28.98 -25.55 55.99
CA GLY A 150 28.84 -25.51 57.43
C GLY A 150 30.14 -25.26 58.15
N GLN A 151 30.02 -24.81 59.38
CA GLN A 151 31.10 -24.49 60.28
C GLN A 151 30.84 -25.15 61.62
N PHE A 152 31.88 -25.62 62.27
CA PHE A 152 31.79 -26.22 63.62
C PHE A 152 31.37 -25.14 64.63
N SER A 153 30.62 -25.55 65.63
CA SER A 153 30.21 -24.75 66.79
C SER A 153 29.30 -23.55 66.39
N HIS A 154 28.74 -23.55 65.16
CA HIS A 154 27.82 -22.51 64.69
C HIS A 154 26.37 -22.90 64.92
N THR A 155 25.54 -21.90 65.15
CA THR A 155 24.09 -22.03 65.27
C THR A 155 23.43 -21.52 64.00
N TYR A 156 22.65 -22.39 63.36
CA TYR A 156 21.86 -22.14 62.17
C TYR A 156 20.40 -21.97 62.54
N THR A 157 19.82 -20.82 62.23
CA THR A 157 18.42 -20.52 62.58
C THR A 157 17.69 -20.09 61.34
N ALA A 158 16.51 -20.66 61.12
CA ALA A 158 15.53 -20.21 60.10
C ALA A 158 14.25 -19.75 60.81
N SER A 159 13.75 -18.61 60.42
CA SER A 159 12.50 -18.02 60.97
C SER A 159 11.51 -17.64 59.86
N LEU A 160 10.28 -18.11 60.05
CA LEU A 160 9.13 -17.80 59.23
C LEU A 160 8.25 -16.78 59.98
N GLU A 161 8.17 -15.59 59.49
CA GLU A 161 7.27 -14.56 60.03
C GLU A 161 6.02 -14.50 59.15
N TYR A 162 4.84 -14.71 59.75
CA TYR A 162 3.56 -14.62 59.06
C TYR A 162 2.97 -13.22 59.18
N THR A 163 1.98 -12.89 58.33
CA THR A 163 1.34 -11.58 58.27
C THR A 163 0.70 -11.11 59.57
N ASP A 164 0.35 -12.02 60.45
CA ASP A 164 -0.18 -11.73 61.80
C ASP A 164 0.89 -11.50 62.86
N GLY A 165 2.17 -11.50 62.47
CA GLY A 165 3.31 -11.33 63.39
C GLY A 165 3.73 -12.65 64.10
N THR A 166 3.08 -13.78 63.85
CA THR A 166 3.51 -15.08 64.42
C THR A 166 4.81 -15.50 63.77
N VAL A 167 5.78 -15.94 64.59
CA VAL A 167 7.09 -16.39 64.10
C VAL A 167 7.30 -17.87 64.43
N ALA A 168 7.50 -18.71 63.40
CA ALA A 168 7.94 -20.08 63.53
C ALA A 168 9.45 -20.15 63.38
N THR A 169 10.16 -20.78 64.27
CA THR A 169 11.63 -20.83 64.27
C THR A 169 12.13 -22.25 64.32
N GLY A 170 13.11 -22.56 63.48
CA GLY A 170 13.87 -23.82 63.52
C GLY A 170 15.35 -23.54 63.72
N THR A 171 15.98 -24.27 64.63
CA THR A 171 17.37 -24.05 64.99
C THR A 171 18.16 -25.37 64.99
N TYR A 172 19.39 -25.32 64.48
CA TYR A 172 20.35 -26.41 64.56
C TYR A 172 21.71 -25.86 65.03
N VAL A 173 22.35 -26.56 65.98
CA VAL A 173 23.69 -26.25 66.47
C VAL A 173 24.67 -27.29 65.93
N ALA A 174 25.64 -26.94 65.18
CA ALA A 174 26.64 -27.80 64.64
C ALA A 174 27.63 -28.24 65.78
N PRO A 175 28.10 -29.46 65.72
CA PRO A 175 29.10 -29.94 66.70
C PRO A 175 30.41 -29.18 66.62
N ASP A 176 31.24 -29.34 67.66
CA ASP A 176 32.51 -28.64 67.84
C ASP A 176 33.67 -29.16 66.95
N GLY A 177 33.48 -30.22 66.20
CA GLY A 177 34.50 -30.79 65.32
C GLY A 177 35.52 -31.70 66.04
N THR A 178 35.33 -31.98 67.31
CA THR A 178 36.28 -32.79 68.10
C THR A 178 36.06 -34.26 67.98
N THR A 179 34.89 -34.74 67.53
CA THR A 179 34.49 -36.15 67.45
C THR A 179 34.45 -36.65 66.00
N THR A 180 34.85 -37.98 65.84
CA THR A 180 34.73 -38.64 64.54
C THR A 180 33.26 -38.59 64.03
N GLY A 181 32.99 -38.07 62.82
CA GLY A 181 31.67 -37.93 62.28
C GLY A 181 31.08 -36.51 62.42
N ASP A 182 31.69 -35.59 63.14
CA ASP A 182 31.20 -34.22 63.28
C ASP A 182 31.29 -33.45 61.96
N ALA A 183 32.25 -33.76 61.09
CA ALA A 183 32.35 -33.23 59.77
C ALA A 183 31.08 -33.49 58.88
N ALA A 184 30.55 -34.72 59.00
CA ALA A 184 29.31 -35.07 58.31
C ALA A 184 28.10 -34.35 58.85
N LYS A 185 28.07 -33.99 60.13
CA LYS A 185 27.00 -33.22 60.78
C LYS A 185 27.10 -31.70 60.49
N SER A 186 28.24 -31.25 60.00
CA SER A 186 28.49 -29.91 59.54
C SER A 186 28.40 -29.76 57.99
N ALA A 187 28.00 -30.79 57.26
CA ALA A 187 27.74 -30.76 55.85
C ALA A 187 26.45 -29.97 55.53
N ALA A 188 26.42 -29.30 54.43
CA ALA A 188 25.32 -28.40 54.03
C ALA A 188 23.96 -29.10 53.97
N ASP A 189 23.91 -30.31 53.40
CA ASP A 189 22.74 -31.16 53.30
C ASP A 189 22.23 -31.61 54.67
N TYR A 190 23.14 -31.96 55.58
CA TYR A 190 22.77 -32.33 56.92
C TYR A 190 22.20 -31.14 57.70
N ILE A 191 22.84 -29.98 57.63
CA ILE A 191 22.37 -28.73 58.28
C ILE A 191 20.97 -28.40 57.75
N ALA A 192 20.78 -28.40 56.43
CA ALA A 192 19.49 -28.13 55.82
C ALA A 192 18.38 -29.08 56.34
N ASN A 193 18.68 -30.35 56.42
CA ASN A 193 17.72 -31.36 56.93
C ASN A 193 17.40 -31.13 58.41
N GLN A 194 18.39 -30.85 59.30
CA GLN A 194 18.15 -30.56 60.70
C GLN A 194 17.37 -29.29 60.95
N VAL A 195 17.69 -28.21 60.22
CA VAL A 195 16.94 -26.93 60.27
C VAL A 195 15.50 -27.16 59.79
N LYS A 196 15.27 -27.95 58.73
CA LYS A 196 13.93 -28.32 58.26
C LYS A 196 13.16 -29.09 59.33
N LEU A 197 13.78 -30.11 59.95
CA LEU A 197 13.14 -30.91 61.03
C LEU A 197 12.77 -30.07 62.23
N SER A 198 13.64 -29.14 62.65
CA SER A 198 13.43 -28.25 63.76
C SER A 198 12.31 -27.24 63.44
N LEU A 199 12.32 -26.67 62.23
CA LEU A 199 11.31 -25.73 61.79
C LEU A 199 9.93 -26.38 61.66
N ALA A 200 9.87 -27.61 61.12
CA ALA A 200 8.64 -28.37 60.99
C ALA A 200 8.06 -28.77 62.36
N ALA A 201 8.89 -28.89 63.40
CA ALA A 201 8.48 -29.12 64.75
C ALA A 201 8.13 -27.87 65.58
N SER A 202 8.24 -26.67 65.03
CA SER A 202 7.92 -25.42 65.70
C SER A 202 6.43 -25.35 66.04
N PRO A 203 6.10 -25.01 67.32
CA PRO A 203 4.68 -24.93 67.74
C PRO A 203 3.94 -23.78 67.05
N ASN A 204 4.65 -22.82 66.50
CA ASN A 204 4.08 -21.67 65.83
C ASN A 204 3.95 -21.90 64.31
N LEU A 205 4.29 -23.09 63.77
CA LEU A 205 4.10 -23.37 62.35
C LEU A 205 2.60 -23.47 62.03
N LYS A 206 2.12 -22.60 61.14
CA LYS A 206 0.71 -22.60 60.74
C LYS A 206 0.33 -23.79 59.87
N ALA A 207 -0.93 -24.24 60.08
CA ALA A 207 -1.50 -25.28 59.21
C ALA A 207 -1.52 -24.81 57.74
N GLY A 208 -1.12 -25.71 56.82
CA GLY A 208 -1.01 -25.44 55.41
C GLY A 208 0.42 -25.08 54.96
N THR A 209 1.34 -24.70 55.86
CA THR A 209 2.75 -24.53 55.54
C THR A 209 3.41 -25.88 55.29
N VAL A 210 3.98 -26.06 54.12
CA VAL A 210 4.71 -27.29 53.75
C VAL A 210 6.19 -27.01 53.64
N ILE A 211 7.02 -27.78 54.30
CA ILE A 211 8.47 -27.65 54.28
C ILE A 211 9.08 -28.93 53.72
N SER A 212 9.79 -28.81 52.63
CA SER A 212 10.51 -29.90 51.96
C SER A 212 11.99 -29.55 51.82
N VAL A 213 12.84 -30.57 51.68
CA VAL A 213 14.26 -30.39 51.50
C VAL A 213 14.76 -31.36 50.42
N VAL A 214 15.61 -30.85 49.55
CA VAL A 214 16.39 -31.63 48.58
C VAL A 214 17.81 -31.11 48.64
N ASP A 215 18.74 -32.04 48.87
CA ASP A 215 20.16 -31.72 49.09
C ASP A 215 20.34 -30.63 50.19
N SER A 216 20.93 -29.55 49.87
CA SER A 216 21.18 -28.43 50.77
C SER A 216 20.14 -27.28 50.70
N VAL A 217 19.00 -27.50 49.98
CA VAL A 217 17.97 -26.47 49.76
C VAL A 217 16.67 -26.89 50.45
N ILE A 218 16.16 -25.99 51.31
CA ILE A 218 14.87 -26.12 51.95
C ILE A 218 13.89 -25.27 51.18
N ARG A 219 12.74 -25.83 50.80
CA ARG A 219 11.60 -25.15 50.19
C ARG A 219 10.48 -25.05 51.21
N VAL A 220 9.92 -23.84 51.35
CA VAL A 220 8.75 -23.53 52.18
C VAL A 220 7.64 -23.01 51.29
N THR A 221 6.43 -23.58 51.40
CA THR A 221 5.25 -23.22 50.65
C THR A 221 4.00 -23.12 51.51
N GLY A 222 2.92 -22.53 50.98
CA GLY A 222 1.60 -22.51 51.59
C GLY A 222 1.44 -21.45 52.68
N ALA A 223 2.29 -20.45 52.74
CA ALA A 223 2.17 -19.34 53.61
C ALA A 223 2.16 -18.04 52.78
N PRO A 224 1.00 -17.37 52.57
CA PRO A 224 0.93 -16.11 51.85
C PRO A 224 1.74 -15.01 52.54
N ASP A 225 2.39 -14.14 51.74
CA ASP A 225 3.25 -13.04 52.19
C ASP A 225 4.34 -13.45 53.22
N LEU A 226 4.93 -14.57 52.98
CA LEU A 226 5.95 -15.15 53.83
C LEU A 226 7.21 -14.31 53.89
N LYS A 227 7.57 -13.88 55.11
CA LYS A 227 8.88 -13.31 55.38
C LYS A 227 9.80 -14.36 55.97
N LEU A 228 10.81 -14.72 55.18
CA LEU A 228 11.80 -15.73 55.54
C LEU A 228 13.10 -15.07 55.92
N THR A 229 13.58 -15.37 57.13
CA THR A 229 14.87 -14.86 57.58
C THR A 229 15.74 -15.99 58.10
N VAL A 230 17.05 -15.87 57.95
CA VAL A 230 18.02 -16.87 58.39
C VAL A 230 19.18 -16.23 59.12
N SER A 231 19.77 -16.97 60.03
CA SER A 231 21.01 -16.60 60.69
C SER A 231 21.93 -17.80 60.75
N ASP A 232 23.19 -17.65 60.34
CA ASP A 232 24.22 -18.66 60.28
C ASP A 232 25.43 -18.34 61.21
N GLY A 233 25.33 -17.19 61.92
CA GLY A 233 26.44 -16.71 62.75
C GLY A 233 27.64 -16.21 61.96
N SER A 234 27.54 -16.15 60.62
CA SER A 234 28.59 -15.78 59.66
C SER A 234 28.18 -14.74 58.64
N ASN A 235 27.16 -13.92 58.93
CA ASN A 235 26.64 -12.85 58.04
C ASN A 235 26.11 -13.38 56.70
N GLY A 236 25.48 -14.55 56.66
CA GLY A 236 24.88 -15.12 55.44
C GLY A 236 25.90 -15.75 54.48
N LEU A 237 27.13 -16.05 54.93
CA LEU A 237 28.17 -16.69 54.13
C LEU A 237 27.80 -18.14 53.79
N VAL A 238 27.19 -18.87 54.75
CA VAL A 238 26.91 -20.29 54.63
C VAL A 238 25.43 -20.66 54.57
N MET A 239 24.52 -19.75 54.94
CA MET A 239 23.08 -19.96 54.81
C MET A 239 22.37 -18.67 54.37
N ARG A 240 21.57 -18.74 53.31
CA ARG A 240 20.78 -17.60 52.83
C ARG A 240 19.32 -17.99 52.63
N ALA A 241 18.45 -17.00 52.81
CA ALA A 241 17.05 -17.10 52.50
C ALA A 241 16.73 -16.31 51.23
N GLN A 242 15.88 -16.90 50.41
CA GLN A 242 15.33 -16.25 49.22
C GLN A 242 13.81 -16.34 49.28
N THR A 243 13.16 -15.23 49.05
CA THR A 243 11.71 -15.15 48.84
C THR A 243 11.45 -14.69 47.41
N ASN A 244 10.44 -13.85 47.19
CA ASN A 244 10.09 -13.25 45.92
C ASN A 244 11.02 -12.08 45.48
N THR A 245 11.99 -11.71 46.30
CA THR A 245 12.99 -10.66 46.00
C THR A 245 14.41 -11.13 46.31
N ALA A 246 15.37 -10.67 45.53
CA ALA A 246 16.80 -10.83 45.76
C ALA A 246 17.53 -9.54 45.36
N LYS A 247 18.74 -9.33 45.88
CA LYS A 247 19.54 -8.13 45.54
C LYS A 247 20.44 -8.33 44.34
N SER A 248 20.70 -9.59 43.99
CA SER A 248 21.58 -9.95 42.89
C SER A 248 21.27 -11.36 42.38
N ILE A 249 21.62 -11.65 41.15
CA ILE A 249 21.51 -12.96 40.52
C ILE A 249 22.30 -14.02 41.32
N VAL A 250 23.43 -13.65 41.92
CA VAL A 250 24.24 -14.58 42.76
C VAL A 250 23.57 -14.96 44.09
N ASP A 251 22.52 -14.24 44.46
CA ASP A 251 21.75 -14.58 45.67
C ASP A 251 20.61 -15.58 45.36
N LEU A 252 20.37 -15.93 44.09
CA LEU A 252 19.33 -16.85 43.69
C LEU A 252 19.67 -18.27 44.09
N THR A 253 18.65 -19.02 44.53
CA THR A 253 18.80 -20.43 44.86
C THR A 253 19.21 -21.27 43.65
N PRO A 254 20.12 -22.24 43.78
CA PRO A 254 20.47 -23.16 42.70
C PRO A 254 19.34 -24.12 42.30
N MET A 255 18.34 -24.30 43.16
CA MET A 255 17.21 -25.23 42.95
C MET A 255 15.90 -24.51 43.31
N ALA A 256 14.96 -24.57 42.42
CA ALA A 256 13.60 -24.11 42.64
C ALA A 256 12.61 -24.99 41.86
N VAL A 257 11.34 -24.76 41.96
CA VAL A 257 10.35 -25.39 41.07
C VAL A 257 10.29 -24.62 39.75
N HIS A 258 9.84 -25.31 38.70
CA HIS A 258 9.60 -24.66 37.43
C HIS A 258 8.60 -23.50 37.57
N GLY A 259 8.94 -22.32 37.12
CA GLY A 259 8.09 -21.14 37.18
C GLY A 259 8.25 -20.24 38.39
N THR A 260 9.15 -20.59 39.36
CA THR A 260 9.46 -19.69 40.49
C THR A 260 9.94 -18.34 39.95
N LEU A 261 9.31 -17.25 40.41
CA LEU A 261 9.59 -15.84 40.01
C LEU A 261 10.27 -15.10 41.14
N VAL A 262 11.32 -14.38 40.82
CA VAL A 262 12.06 -13.53 41.76
C VAL A 262 12.33 -12.20 41.12
N ARG A 263 12.02 -11.10 41.83
CA ARG A 263 12.40 -9.74 41.44
C ARG A 263 13.81 -9.47 41.96
N ILE A 264 14.71 -9.12 41.08
CA ILE A 264 16.03 -8.59 41.45
C ILE A 264 15.83 -7.08 41.67
N VAL A 265 16.10 -6.64 42.89
CA VAL A 265 15.89 -5.24 43.28
C VAL A 265 17.21 -4.48 43.17
N GLY A 266 17.20 -3.45 42.31
CA GLY A 266 18.34 -2.59 42.08
C GLY A 266 18.68 -1.67 43.26
N ILE A 267 19.68 -0.80 43.04
CA ILE A 267 20.18 0.13 44.07
C ILE A 267 19.55 1.50 43.92
N THR A 268 19.12 1.87 42.68
CA THR A 268 18.69 3.24 42.32
C THR A 268 17.19 3.42 42.25
N GLY A 269 16.40 2.52 42.81
CA GLY A 269 14.94 2.49 42.74
C GLY A 269 14.42 1.43 41.76
N ASP A 270 13.19 1.60 41.30
CA ASP A 270 12.53 0.58 40.46
C ASP A 270 13.10 0.54 39.03
N GLU A 271 13.94 1.48 38.62
CA GLU A 271 14.51 1.59 37.25
C GLU A 271 15.49 0.46 36.92
N ASP A 272 16.16 -0.08 37.93
CA ASP A 272 17.16 -1.17 37.79
C ASP A 272 16.56 -2.53 38.13
N ASP A 273 15.28 -2.61 38.39
CA ASP A 273 14.63 -3.84 38.78
C ASP A 273 14.32 -4.70 37.54
N PHE A 274 14.49 -6.01 37.72
CA PHE A 274 14.10 -6.96 36.67
C PHE A 274 13.68 -8.30 37.29
N TRP A 275 12.99 -9.10 36.51
CA TRP A 275 12.42 -10.38 36.96
C TRP A 275 13.24 -11.56 36.42
N MET A 276 13.41 -12.57 37.25
CA MET A 276 14.01 -13.84 36.91
C MET A 276 13.01 -14.98 37.17
N ARG A 277 12.96 -15.94 36.27
CA ARG A 277 12.13 -17.14 36.37
C ARG A 277 12.98 -18.39 36.29
N PHE A 278 12.74 -19.34 37.21
CA PHE A 278 13.41 -20.64 37.16
C PHE A 278 12.75 -21.55 36.12
N GLN A 279 13.51 -22.00 35.15
CA GLN A 279 13.06 -22.85 34.06
C GLN A 279 13.63 -24.26 34.19
N ILE A 280 12.77 -25.26 34.13
CA ILE A 280 13.12 -26.68 34.07
C ILE A 280 12.44 -27.23 32.81
N GLU A 281 13.21 -27.94 32.00
CA GLU A 281 12.68 -28.57 30.78
C GLU A 281 11.63 -29.64 31.12
N ASP A 282 10.57 -29.73 30.35
CA ASP A 282 9.48 -30.69 30.43
C ASP A 282 8.74 -30.76 31.81
N LYS A 283 8.72 -29.70 32.57
CA LYS A 283 7.99 -29.65 33.86
C LYS A 283 6.84 -28.66 33.82
N ALA A 284 5.76 -29.00 34.48
CA ALA A 284 4.66 -28.08 34.73
C ALA A 284 5.06 -27.03 35.79
N VAL A 285 4.44 -25.85 35.74
CA VAL A 285 4.62 -24.77 36.72
C VAL A 285 4.33 -25.32 38.15
N GLY A 286 5.22 -25.05 39.09
CA GLY A 286 5.14 -25.53 40.47
C GLY A 286 5.71 -26.95 40.70
N ALA A 287 6.20 -27.64 39.69
CA ALA A 287 6.77 -28.97 39.76
C ALA A 287 8.30 -28.95 39.62
N GLY A 288 8.93 -30.09 39.84
CA GLY A 288 10.34 -30.35 39.56
C GLY A 288 11.34 -29.87 40.60
N PHE A 289 10.94 -29.61 41.86
CA PHE A 289 11.88 -29.26 42.91
C PHE A 289 12.93 -30.37 43.08
N GLY A 290 14.21 -29.99 43.00
CA GLY A 290 15.35 -30.89 42.99
C GLY A 290 15.80 -31.36 41.61
N SER A 291 15.13 -30.94 40.53
CA SER A 291 15.61 -31.12 39.15
C SER A 291 16.55 -29.96 38.74
N GLU A 292 17.44 -30.28 37.81
CA GLU A 292 18.30 -29.27 37.20
C GLU A 292 17.47 -28.23 36.40
N GLY A 293 17.80 -26.98 36.55
CA GLY A 293 17.13 -25.87 35.88
C GLY A 293 18.02 -24.64 35.80
N ILE A 294 17.56 -23.63 35.08
CA ILE A 294 18.28 -22.36 34.90
C ILE A 294 17.40 -21.16 35.25
N TRP A 295 17.99 -20.14 35.78
CA TRP A 295 17.34 -18.83 35.92
C TRP A 295 17.46 -18.05 34.59
N GLN A 296 16.31 -17.59 34.11
CA GLN A 296 16.23 -16.78 32.90
C GLN A 296 15.53 -15.47 33.21
N GLU A 297 15.91 -14.39 32.51
CA GLU A 297 15.18 -13.14 32.56
C GLU A 297 13.72 -13.35 32.17
N TRP A 298 12.83 -12.67 32.86
CA TRP A 298 11.38 -12.78 32.65
C TRP A 298 10.73 -11.41 32.72
N PHE A 299 9.46 -11.33 32.30
CA PHE A 299 8.71 -10.10 32.38
C PHE A 299 7.97 -9.96 33.72
N ASN A 300 7.58 -8.72 34.09
CA ASN A 300 6.77 -8.45 35.25
C ASN A 300 5.39 -9.14 35.13
N PRO A 301 5.02 -10.09 36.01
CA PRO A 301 3.76 -10.80 35.92
C PRO A 301 2.52 -9.94 36.20
N ASN A 302 2.69 -8.76 36.77
CA ASN A 302 1.60 -7.85 37.09
C ASN A 302 1.30 -6.85 35.96
N GLU A 303 2.02 -6.93 34.85
CA GLU A 303 1.83 -6.09 33.67
C GLU A 303 1.38 -6.88 32.46
N ALA A 304 0.64 -6.21 31.57
CA ALA A 304 0.30 -6.81 30.28
C ALA A 304 1.56 -7.12 29.47
N SER A 305 1.71 -8.37 29.04
CA SER A 305 2.89 -8.85 28.33
C SER A 305 2.66 -9.09 26.85
N SER A 306 1.43 -9.31 26.39
CA SER A 306 1.09 -9.56 24.98
C SER A 306 0.25 -8.44 24.40
N PHE A 307 0.25 -8.34 23.08
CA PHE A 307 -0.65 -7.47 22.36
C PHE A 307 -2.07 -8.03 22.33
N ASP A 308 -3.06 -7.14 22.30
CA ASP A 308 -4.40 -7.52 21.87
C ASP A 308 -4.39 -7.74 20.35
N LEU A 309 -4.35 -9.01 19.95
CA LEU A 309 -4.23 -9.43 18.55
C LEU A 309 -5.39 -8.92 17.67
N THR A 310 -6.54 -8.58 18.26
CA THR A 310 -7.67 -7.99 17.53
C THR A 310 -7.42 -6.55 17.10
N THR A 311 -6.38 -5.91 17.63
CA THR A 311 -6.00 -4.52 17.35
C THR A 311 -4.74 -4.40 16.50
N MET A 312 -3.98 -5.48 16.39
CA MET A 312 -2.74 -5.54 15.62
C MET A 312 -2.99 -5.83 14.14
N PRO A 313 -2.06 -5.46 13.24
CA PRO A 313 -2.17 -5.80 11.83
C PRO A 313 -2.40 -7.30 11.62
N HIS A 314 -3.35 -7.64 10.76
CA HIS A 314 -3.69 -9.02 10.42
C HIS A 314 -2.82 -9.52 9.27
N ILE A 315 -2.74 -10.82 9.10
CA ILE A 315 -1.90 -11.47 8.09
C ILE A 315 -2.81 -12.16 7.07
N LEU A 316 -2.59 -11.82 5.80
CA LEU A 316 -3.21 -12.48 4.67
C LEU A 316 -2.25 -13.54 4.15
N THR A 317 -2.59 -14.82 4.24
CA THR A 317 -1.73 -15.92 3.82
C THR A 317 -2.27 -16.58 2.57
N ARG A 318 -1.43 -16.72 1.54
CA ARG A 318 -1.73 -17.54 0.37
C ARG A 318 -1.55 -19.02 0.73
N THR A 319 -2.64 -19.78 0.74
CA THR A 319 -2.64 -21.20 1.09
C THR A 319 -2.67 -22.14 -0.12
N GLY A 320 -2.88 -21.58 -1.32
CA GLY A 320 -2.88 -22.28 -2.58
C GLY A 320 -2.81 -21.31 -3.75
N THR A 321 -2.86 -21.80 -4.99
CA THR A 321 -2.78 -20.92 -6.19
C THR A 321 -3.92 -19.91 -6.25
N THR A 322 -5.10 -20.29 -5.77
CA THR A 322 -6.34 -19.47 -5.83
C THR A 322 -6.98 -19.28 -4.47
N THR A 323 -6.29 -19.61 -3.36
CA THR A 323 -6.88 -19.64 -2.01
C THR A 323 -6.09 -18.80 -1.03
N PHE A 324 -6.80 -18.02 -0.21
CA PHE A 324 -6.26 -17.14 0.82
C PHE A 324 -6.97 -17.31 2.14
N THR A 325 -6.23 -17.09 3.24
CA THR A 325 -6.76 -17.02 4.60
C THR A 325 -6.34 -15.73 5.28
N LEU A 326 -7.20 -15.20 6.17
CA LEU A 326 -6.89 -14.02 7.00
C LEU A 326 -6.79 -14.48 8.45
N SER A 327 -5.67 -14.18 9.10
CA SER A 327 -5.41 -14.49 10.50
C SER A 327 -4.95 -13.25 11.28
N GLN A 328 -5.05 -13.29 12.60
CA GLN A 328 -4.57 -12.20 13.47
C GLN A 328 -3.04 -12.05 13.48
N GLY A 329 -2.32 -13.08 13.05
CA GLY A 329 -0.86 -13.14 13.14
C GLY A 329 -0.36 -13.48 14.56
N GLU A 330 0.90 -13.89 14.61
CA GLU A 330 1.59 -14.25 15.85
C GLU A 330 2.53 -13.10 16.26
N TRP A 331 2.00 -12.05 16.86
CA TRP A 331 2.79 -10.95 17.39
C TRP A 331 3.39 -11.35 18.73
N LEU A 332 4.70 -11.24 18.86
CA LEU A 332 5.40 -11.64 20.07
C LEU A 332 5.23 -10.57 21.15
N GLY A 333 4.89 -11.03 22.35
CA GLY A 333 4.76 -10.17 23.53
C GLY A 333 6.09 -9.91 24.23
N ARG A 334 6.04 -9.11 25.31
CA ARG A 334 7.13 -8.85 26.23
C ARG A 334 7.59 -10.16 26.89
N ARG A 335 8.85 -10.47 26.79
CA ARG A 335 9.45 -11.69 27.36
C ARG A 335 10.35 -11.41 28.56
N VAL A 336 10.81 -10.16 28.68
CA VAL A 336 11.72 -9.71 29.75
C VAL A 336 11.36 -8.31 30.20
N GLY A 337 11.69 -8.00 31.47
CA GLY A 337 11.55 -6.64 32.02
C GLY A 337 10.11 -6.23 32.32
N ASP A 338 9.90 -4.96 32.42
CA ASP A 338 8.64 -4.29 32.78
C ASP A 338 8.42 -3.03 31.95
N SER A 339 7.53 -2.16 32.41
CA SER A 339 7.25 -0.89 31.71
C SER A 339 8.43 0.11 31.69
N LEU A 340 9.44 -0.06 32.53
CA LEU A 340 10.63 0.79 32.60
C LEU A 340 11.81 0.20 31.82
N THR A 341 12.08 -1.08 31.99
CA THR A 341 13.24 -1.77 31.40
C THR A 341 13.01 -2.32 30.01
N SER A 342 11.75 -2.69 29.67
CA SER A 342 11.29 -3.13 28.34
C SER A 342 9.90 -2.58 28.06
N PRO A 343 9.77 -1.27 27.80
CA PRO A 343 8.49 -0.60 27.63
C PRO A 343 7.70 -1.18 26.46
N ALA A 344 6.37 -0.99 26.48
CA ALA A 344 5.55 -1.25 25.32
C ALA A 344 5.97 -0.32 24.17
N PRO A 345 5.94 -0.80 22.91
CA PRO A 345 6.25 0.04 21.74
C PRO A 345 5.35 1.27 21.65
N ASP A 346 5.88 2.40 21.17
CA ASP A 346 5.18 3.68 21.15
C ASP A 346 3.93 3.73 20.24
N PHE A 347 3.72 2.70 19.42
CA PHE A 347 2.48 2.56 18.66
C PHE A 347 1.30 2.06 19.51
N VAL A 348 1.56 1.49 20.70
CA VAL A 348 0.49 1.05 21.62
C VAL A 348 -0.24 2.28 22.18
N GLY A 349 -1.56 2.28 22.08
CA GLY A 349 -2.40 3.42 22.42
C GLY A 349 -2.59 4.41 21.27
N ASN A 350 -1.94 4.19 20.11
CA ASN A 350 -2.05 5.02 18.92
C ASN A 350 -2.56 4.19 17.72
N THR A 351 -2.91 4.87 16.64
CA THR A 351 -3.21 4.23 15.35
C THR A 351 -1.92 4.09 14.54
N ILE A 352 -1.63 2.90 14.05
CA ILE A 352 -0.54 2.70 13.09
C ILE A 352 -0.98 3.28 11.75
N ARG A 353 -0.20 4.20 11.17
CA ARG A 353 -0.51 4.86 9.91
C ARG A 353 0.05 4.14 8.69
N ASP A 354 1.23 3.57 8.79
CA ASP A 354 1.86 2.85 7.69
C ASP A 354 2.83 1.78 8.19
N ILE A 355 3.10 0.81 7.31
CA ILE A 355 4.02 -0.30 7.53
C ILE A 355 5.01 -0.34 6.37
N ASN A 356 6.29 -0.55 6.67
CA ASN A 356 7.32 -0.79 5.67
C ASN A 356 8.46 -1.65 6.22
N GLY A 357 9.21 -2.31 5.35
CA GLY A 357 10.42 -3.02 5.71
C GLY A 357 11.66 -2.16 5.47
N PHE A 358 12.58 -2.12 6.44
CA PHE A 358 13.84 -1.42 6.28
C PHE A 358 14.97 -2.09 7.07
N GLN A 359 16.08 -2.43 6.42
CA GLN A 359 17.23 -3.10 7.02
C GLN A 359 16.86 -4.32 7.89
N SER A 360 16.12 -5.27 7.32
CA SER A 360 15.63 -6.49 7.98
C SER A 360 14.76 -6.23 9.22
N ARG A 361 14.13 -5.06 9.32
CA ARG A 361 13.21 -4.67 10.38
C ARG A 361 11.85 -4.30 9.79
N LEU A 362 10.78 -4.71 10.42
CA LEU A 362 9.44 -4.20 10.13
C LEU A 362 9.27 -2.87 10.87
N THR A 363 8.91 -1.84 10.12
CA THR A 363 8.82 -0.46 10.62
C THR A 363 7.37 -0.01 10.63
N PHE A 364 6.91 0.53 11.76
CA PHE A 364 5.61 1.16 11.95
C PHE A 364 5.77 2.65 12.25
N ILE A 365 4.83 3.45 11.76
CA ILE A 365 4.67 4.84 12.18
C ILE A 365 3.33 5.02 12.88
N ALA A 366 3.32 5.75 13.99
CA ALA A 366 2.13 6.02 14.78
C ALA A 366 2.26 7.36 15.49
N GLY A 367 1.39 8.31 15.16
CA GLY A 367 1.56 9.70 15.62
C GLY A 367 2.92 10.27 15.22
N PRO A 368 3.74 10.80 16.15
CA PRO A 368 5.08 11.30 15.86
C PRO A 368 6.19 10.24 15.97
N HIS A 369 5.84 8.98 16.25
CA HIS A 369 6.77 7.91 16.58
C HIS A 369 7.04 7.00 15.39
N VAL A 370 8.29 6.55 15.29
CA VAL A 370 8.72 5.46 14.40
C VAL A 370 9.18 4.30 15.26
N ALA A 371 8.56 3.16 15.14
CA ALA A 371 8.90 1.94 15.84
C ALA A 371 9.35 0.87 14.86
N MET A 372 10.55 0.32 15.06
CA MET A 372 11.10 -0.76 14.23
C MET A 372 11.24 -2.04 15.05
N SER A 373 10.88 -3.16 14.47
CA SER A 373 11.04 -4.47 15.09
C SER A 373 12.51 -4.81 15.36
N ARG A 374 12.73 -5.87 16.10
CA ARG A 374 14.07 -6.47 16.21
C ARG A 374 14.57 -6.93 14.84
N THR A 375 15.90 -6.86 14.64
CA THR A 375 16.54 -7.33 13.39
C THR A 375 16.17 -8.80 13.13
N ASP A 376 15.74 -9.11 11.90
CA ASP A 376 15.31 -10.42 11.42
C ASP A 376 14.14 -11.05 12.21
N GLN A 377 13.43 -10.23 13.02
CA GLN A 377 12.26 -10.64 13.80
C GLN A 377 11.11 -9.64 13.58
N PRO A 378 10.39 -9.71 12.47
CA PRO A 378 9.43 -8.67 12.08
C PRO A 378 8.23 -8.51 13.01
N ARG A 379 7.94 -9.51 13.85
CA ARG A 379 6.81 -9.50 14.79
C ARG A 379 7.23 -9.34 16.26
N ASP A 380 8.51 -9.00 16.52
CA ASP A 380 9.06 -8.80 17.86
C ASP A 380 9.45 -7.32 18.05
N PHE A 381 8.69 -6.61 18.87
CA PHE A 381 8.89 -5.20 19.19
C PHE A 381 9.32 -4.98 20.65
N PHE A 382 9.76 -6.04 21.37
CA PHE A 382 10.25 -5.96 22.72
C PHE A 382 11.73 -6.30 22.79
N LYS A 383 12.41 -5.79 23.82
CA LYS A 383 13.81 -6.09 24.09
C LYS A 383 14.01 -7.59 24.40
N LYS A 384 15.19 -8.11 24.07
CA LYS A 384 15.58 -9.49 24.38
C LYS A 384 16.12 -9.63 25.79
N SER A 385 16.71 -8.58 26.35
CA SER A 385 17.26 -8.54 27.71
C SER A 385 16.80 -7.26 28.42
N ALA A 386 16.49 -7.34 29.69
CA ALA A 386 16.20 -6.19 30.55
C ALA A 386 17.50 -5.57 31.10
N THR A 387 18.61 -6.33 31.11
CA THR A 387 19.88 -5.93 31.71
C THR A 387 20.92 -5.46 30.72
N ALA A 388 20.70 -5.66 29.41
CA ALA A 388 21.63 -5.27 28.35
C ALA A 388 20.90 -4.75 27.12
N ASP A 389 21.38 -3.63 26.56
CA ASP A 389 20.94 -3.12 25.27
C ASP A 389 21.73 -3.80 24.15
N LEU A 390 20.99 -4.39 23.19
CA LEU A 390 21.58 -5.10 22.06
C LEU A 390 21.36 -4.28 20.77
N ASP A 391 22.32 -4.32 19.84
CA ASP A 391 22.20 -3.68 18.53
C ASP A 391 21.01 -4.22 17.71
N SER A 392 20.58 -5.46 18.02
CA SER A 392 19.42 -6.10 17.39
C SER A 392 18.09 -5.75 18.04
N ASP A 393 18.04 -5.02 19.15
CA ASP A 393 16.81 -4.67 19.85
C ASP A 393 15.91 -3.74 19.02
N PRO A 394 14.62 -3.63 19.36
CA PRO A 394 13.70 -2.72 18.70
C PRO A 394 14.19 -1.27 18.78
N ILE A 395 13.87 -0.52 17.73
CA ILE A 395 14.18 0.90 17.67
C ILE A 395 12.88 1.68 17.88
N SER A 396 12.88 2.64 18.79
CA SER A 396 11.81 3.61 18.96
C SER A 396 12.41 5.00 18.93
N ILE A 397 11.97 5.79 17.95
CA ILE A 397 12.46 7.17 17.79
C ILE A 397 11.27 8.11 17.59
N VAL A 398 11.44 9.31 18.12
CA VAL A 398 10.48 10.41 17.97
C VAL A 398 11.19 11.61 17.38
N SER A 399 10.48 12.37 16.57
CA SER A 399 11.03 13.62 16.06
C SER A 399 11.09 14.66 17.17
N THR A 400 12.19 15.41 17.17
CA THR A 400 12.42 16.57 18.04
C THR A 400 11.95 17.90 17.43
N ALA A 401 11.15 17.85 16.36
CA ALA A 401 10.64 19.06 15.70
C ALA A 401 9.75 19.88 16.66
N GLU A 402 9.82 21.21 16.51
CA GLU A 402 9.09 22.14 17.40
C GLU A 402 7.55 22.12 17.21
N ARG A 403 7.07 21.58 16.11
CA ARG A 403 5.65 21.52 15.76
C ARG A 403 5.12 20.11 15.92
N GLU A 404 3.91 19.97 16.48
CA GLU A 404 3.16 18.72 16.47
C GLU A 404 2.78 18.33 15.03
N PHE A 405 2.99 17.07 14.66
CA PHE A 405 2.73 16.50 13.34
C PHE A 405 2.35 15.03 13.48
N GLU A 406 1.66 14.52 12.46
CA GLU A 406 1.36 13.10 12.31
C GLU A 406 2.17 12.54 11.14
N LEU A 407 2.86 11.43 11.38
CA LEU A 407 3.53 10.66 10.32
C LEU A 407 2.46 9.86 9.56
N GLU A 408 2.49 9.92 8.23
CA GLU A 408 1.45 9.33 7.38
C GLU A 408 1.95 8.20 6.50
N TRP A 409 3.14 8.34 5.88
CA TRP A 409 3.66 7.38 4.92
C TRP A 409 5.15 7.15 5.06
N ILE A 410 5.56 5.90 4.82
CA ILE A 410 6.96 5.47 4.79
C ILE A 410 7.31 5.06 3.37
N VAL A 411 8.37 5.62 2.79
CA VAL A 411 8.82 5.28 1.45
C VAL A 411 10.33 5.07 1.45
N PRO A 412 10.82 3.85 1.20
CA PRO A 412 12.23 3.64 0.92
C PRO A 412 12.63 4.34 -0.37
N PHE A 413 13.69 5.14 -0.31
CA PHE A 413 14.17 5.86 -1.48
C PHE A 413 15.69 5.95 -1.47
N ASP A 414 16.32 5.54 -2.54
CA ASP A 414 17.77 5.35 -2.64
C ASP A 414 18.27 4.39 -1.53
N ARG A 415 19.00 4.87 -0.56
CA ARG A 415 19.49 4.08 0.60
C ARG A 415 18.77 4.41 1.89
N ASP A 416 17.96 5.43 1.87
CA ASP A 416 17.36 6.02 3.06
C ASP A 416 15.87 5.69 3.14
N LEU A 417 15.30 5.91 4.32
CA LEU A 417 13.87 5.82 4.56
C LEU A 417 13.31 7.23 4.69
N ILE A 418 12.49 7.62 3.72
CA ILE A 418 11.81 8.92 3.74
C ILE A 418 10.45 8.72 4.41
N ILE A 419 10.16 9.56 5.38
CA ILE A 419 8.89 9.56 6.10
C ILE A 419 8.18 10.88 5.82
N PHE A 420 6.97 10.77 5.31
CA PHE A 420 6.11 11.89 5.01
C PHE A 420 5.14 12.11 6.18
N ALA A 421 5.15 13.32 6.70
CA ALA A 421 4.16 13.80 7.65
C ALA A 421 3.24 14.82 6.97
N ASP A 422 2.20 15.24 7.66
CA ASP A 422 1.21 16.21 7.17
C ASP A 422 1.83 17.55 6.73
N TYR A 423 2.91 18.00 7.38
CA TYR A 423 3.55 19.31 7.09
C TYR A 423 5.06 19.25 6.85
N SER A 424 5.65 18.06 6.94
CA SER A 424 7.12 17.93 6.87
C SER A 424 7.52 16.57 6.32
N GLN A 425 8.73 16.49 5.80
CA GLN A 425 9.37 15.25 5.39
C GLN A 425 10.59 15.00 6.26
N PHE A 426 10.76 13.75 6.66
CA PHE A 426 11.85 13.30 7.50
C PHE A 426 12.65 12.21 6.81
N LEU A 427 13.88 12.05 7.27
CA LEU A 427 14.81 11.04 6.75
C LEU A 427 15.38 10.23 7.90
N ILE A 428 15.43 8.91 7.70
CA ILE A 428 16.24 7.99 8.48
C ILE A 428 17.33 7.47 7.54
N THR A 429 18.58 7.74 7.86
CA THR A 429 19.69 7.34 7.00
C THR A 429 19.92 5.85 7.04
N GLY A 430 20.08 5.23 5.86
CA GLY A 430 20.42 3.82 5.69
C GLY A 430 21.87 3.57 5.32
N SER A 431 22.71 4.61 5.35
CA SER A 431 24.13 4.51 5.00
C SER A 431 24.95 3.64 5.97
N ILE A 432 24.46 3.45 7.20
CA ILE A 432 25.00 2.58 8.24
C ILE A 432 23.93 1.63 8.77
N ALA A 433 24.33 0.52 9.37
CA ALA A 433 23.39 -0.39 10.02
C ALA A 433 22.72 0.32 11.21
N LEU A 434 21.39 0.29 11.23
CA LEU A 434 20.59 0.92 12.28
C LEU A 434 20.62 0.09 13.56
N THR A 435 20.90 0.79 14.66
CA THR A 435 20.84 0.28 16.03
C THR A 435 20.01 1.23 16.90
N PRO A 436 19.52 0.82 18.07
CA PRO A 436 18.79 1.70 18.96
C PRO A 436 19.57 2.96 19.36
N SER A 437 20.92 2.90 19.34
CA SER A 437 21.81 3.99 19.75
C SER A 437 22.12 5.01 18.65
N ASN A 438 22.01 4.64 17.35
CA ASN A 438 22.39 5.52 16.24
C ASN A 438 21.20 5.95 15.36
N ALA A 439 20.02 5.37 15.56
CA ALA A 439 18.84 5.74 14.81
C ALA A 439 18.37 7.15 15.16
N SER A 440 18.12 7.96 14.14
CA SER A 440 17.60 9.32 14.30
C SER A 440 16.64 9.70 13.17
N LEU A 441 15.65 10.51 13.51
CA LEU A 441 14.66 11.06 12.59
C LEU A 441 15.01 12.52 12.31
N VAL A 442 15.54 12.79 11.11
CA VAL A 442 16.03 14.11 10.71
C VAL A 442 15.03 14.77 9.78
N GLN A 443 14.56 15.97 10.12
CA GLN A 443 13.69 16.76 9.26
C GLN A 443 14.48 17.29 8.06
N THR A 444 13.96 17.09 6.85
CA THR A 444 14.60 17.51 5.58
C THR A 444 13.89 18.68 4.93
N THR A 445 12.57 18.61 4.81
CA THR A 445 11.76 19.65 4.14
C THR A 445 10.45 19.90 4.89
N ASN A 446 9.79 21.02 4.57
CA ASN A 446 8.55 21.49 5.19
C ASN A 446 7.47 21.75 4.13
N PHE A 447 6.97 20.68 3.49
CA PHE A 447 5.88 20.77 2.55
C PHE A 447 4.64 20.07 3.07
N GLU A 448 3.47 20.70 2.89
CA GLU A 448 2.20 20.05 3.16
C GLU A 448 1.97 18.89 2.23
N MET A 449 1.41 17.81 2.76
CA MET A 449 1.08 16.60 2.04
C MET A 449 -0.40 16.25 2.18
N GLY A 450 -1.03 15.83 1.08
CA GLY A 450 -2.36 15.22 1.09
C GLY A 450 -2.30 13.78 1.62
N LYS A 451 -3.16 13.45 2.57
CA LYS A 451 -3.13 12.16 3.30
C LYS A 451 -3.72 10.98 2.50
N GLY A 452 -4.43 11.24 1.39
CA GLY A 452 -5.26 10.25 0.69
C GLY A 452 -4.51 9.19 -0.11
N ALA A 453 -3.27 9.47 -0.54
CA ALA A 453 -2.49 8.54 -1.36
C ALA A 453 -1.04 8.46 -0.91
N ARG A 454 -0.49 7.24 -0.98
CA ARG A 454 0.93 6.97 -0.74
C ARG A 454 1.79 7.65 -1.81
N PRO A 455 2.93 8.27 -1.44
CA PRO A 455 3.89 8.77 -2.42
C PRO A 455 4.42 7.66 -3.34
N ALA A 456 4.60 7.97 -4.62
CA ALA A 456 5.09 7.04 -5.62
C ALA A 456 6.50 7.40 -6.10
N SER A 457 7.33 6.37 -6.33
CA SER A 457 8.67 6.56 -6.86
C SER A 457 8.68 6.52 -8.38
N THR A 458 9.36 7.49 -9.00
CA THR A 458 9.67 7.50 -10.44
C THR A 458 11.09 6.98 -10.74
N GLY A 459 11.76 6.44 -9.73
CA GLY A 459 13.15 5.98 -9.79
C GLY A 459 14.18 7.07 -9.47
N ARG A 460 13.98 8.30 -9.91
CA ARG A 460 14.85 9.45 -9.60
C ARG A 460 14.28 10.38 -8.54
N THR A 461 12.98 10.40 -8.39
CA THR A 461 12.25 11.33 -7.54
C THR A 461 11.08 10.62 -6.88
N LEU A 462 10.56 11.19 -5.80
CA LEU A 462 9.31 10.76 -5.18
C LEU A 462 8.23 11.79 -5.49
N LEU A 463 7.08 11.30 -5.93
CA LEU A 463 5.90 12.12 -6.15
C LEU A 463 4.96 11.99 -4.95
N PHE A 464 4.49 13.10 -4.44
CA PHE A 464 3.50 13.11 -3.36
C PHE A 464 2.39 14.14 -3.61
N PRO A 465 1.14 13.84 -3.21
CA PRO A 465 0.02 14.75 -3.40
C PRO A 465 0.05 15.90 -2.39
N PHE A 466 -0.55 17.02 -2.77
CA PHE A 466 -0.89 18.10 -1.86
C PHE A 466 -2.27 18.68 -2.18
N GLU A 467 -2.88 19.36 -1.24
CA GLU A 467 -4.21 19.94 -1.37
C GLU A 467 -4.11 21.45 -1.55
N GLN A 468 -4.89 22.00 -2.50
CA GLN A 468 -4.99 23.41 -2.76
C GLN A 468 -6.46 23.84 -2.81
N GLY A 469 -7.06 24.05 -1.63
CA GLY A 469 -8.48 24.33 -1.51
C GLY A 469 -9.35 23.12 -1.91
N SER A 470 -10.14 23.27 -2.99
CA SER A 470 -10.98 22.20 -3.55
C SER A 470 -10.29 21.41 -4.66
N PHE A 471 -9.03 21.68 -4.91
CA PHE A 471 -8.23 21.04 -5.96
C PHE A 471 -7.03 20.32 -5.36
N ALA A 472 -6.53 19.36 -6.08
CA ALA A 472 -5.33 18.62 -5.75
C ALA A 472 -4.18 18.93 -6.68
N GLY A 473 -2.96 18.78 -6.19
CA GLY A 473 -1.74 18.88 -6.97
C GLY A 473 -0.76 17.79 -6.60
N VAL A 474 0.32 17.70 -7.36
CA VAL A 474 1.42 16.76 -7.13
C VAL A 474 2.73 17.51 -7.07
N LYS A 475 3.53 17.21 -6.03
CA LYS A 475 4.90 17.68 -5.89
C LYS A 475 5.88 16.55 -6.16
N GLU A 476 7.02 16.93 -6.67
CA GLU A 476 8.17 16.08 -6.95
C GLU A 476 9.26 16.38 -5.92
N PHE A 477 9.54 15.40 -5.05
CA PHE A 477 10.60 15.45 -4.06
C PHE A 477 11.87 14.84 -4.65
N PHE A 478 13.00 15.50 -4.47
CA PHE A 478 14.30 15.05 -4.93
C PHE A 478 15.39 15.39 -3.92
N SER A 479 16.46 14.59 -3.92
CA SER A 479 17.66 14.86 -3.16
C SER A 479 18.71 15.45 -4.07
N GLU A 480 19.26 16.61 -3.69
CA GLU A 480 20.34 17.28 -4.41
C GLU A 480 21.67 16.89 -3.80
N SER A 481 22.30 15.86 -4.37
CA SER A 481 23.54 15.28 -3.85
C SER A 481 24.73 16.24 -3.82
N ALA A 482 24.67 17.34 -4.57
CA ALA A 482 25.75 18.35 -4.59
C ALA A 482 25.82 19.20 -3.30
N VAL A 483 24.71 19.33 -2.57
CA VAL A 483 24.58 20.15 -1.35
C VAL A 483 24.05 19.36 -0.16
N ASP A 484 23.85 18.06 -0.31
CA ASP A 484 23.26 17.19 0.71
C ASP A 484 21.94 17.74 1.29
N ALA A 485 21.10 18.24 0.38
CA ALA A 485 19.83 18.85 0.71
C ALA A 485 18.69 18.19 -0.10
N SER A 486 17.50 18.20 0.46
CA SER A 486 16.30 17.78 -0.22
C SER A 486 15.40 18.98 -0.51
N ASP A 487 14.67 18.94 -1.61
CA ASP A 487 13.68 19.95 -1.99
C ASP A 487 12.49 19.32 -2.71
N ALA A 488 11.40 20.07 -2.90
CA ALA A 488 10.26 19.62 -3.65
C ALA A 488 9.66 20.73 -4.52
N THR A 489 9.35 20.37 -5.76
CA THR A 489 8.78 21.28 -6.75
C THR A 489 7.41 20.80 -7.19
N SER A 490 6.44 21.71 -7.37
CA SER A 490 5.12 21.36 -7.92
C SER A 490 5.22 21.07 -9.43
N ILE A 491 4.81 19.87 -9.85
CA ILE A 491 4.69 19.51 -11.26
C ILE A 491 3.31 19.85 -11.83
N THR A 492 2.40 20.36 -11.00
CA THR A 492 1.06 20.84 -11.38
C THR A 492 0.93 22.35 -11.26
N GLN A 493 2.04 23.10 -11.24
CA GLN A 493 2.03 24.55 -11.01
C GLN A 493 1.25 25.35 -12.05
N VAL A 494 1.10 24.85 -13.27
CA VAL A 494 0.33 25.48 -14.34
C VAL A 494 -1.02 24.82 -14.60
N GLN A 495 -1.44 23.92 -13.69
CA GLN A 495 -2.69 23.15 -13.69
C GLN A 495 -3.41 23.24 -12.33
N ASP A 496 -3.45 24.43 -11.73
CA ASP A 496 -3.92 24.60 -10.35
C ASP A 496 -5.37 24.16 -10.11
N GLU A 497 -6.24 24.24 -11.09
CA GLU A 497 -7.66 23.86 -11.04
C GLU A 497 -7.97 22.64 -11.94
N TYR A 498 -6.96 21.82 -12.24
CA TYR A 498 -7.11 20.73 -13.20
C TYR A 498 -7.65 19.44 -12.56
N MET A 499 -7.22 19.14 -11.34
CA MET A 499 -7.62 17.96 -10.57
C MET A 499 -8.53 18.38 -9.42
N GLY A 500 -9.84 18.17 -9.56
CA GLY A 500 -10.80 18.41 -8.49
C GLY A 500 -10.68 17.36 -7.38
N GLY A 501 -11.07 17.74 -6.16
CA GLY A 501 -11.05 16.84 -4.99
C GLY A 501 -9.66 16.60 -4.40
N LYS A 502 -9.48 15.45 -3.78
CA LYS A 502 -8.23 15.00 -3.15
C LYS A 502 -7.70 13.79 -3.90
N VAL A 503 -6.39 13.65 -3.95
CA VAL A 503 -5.76 12.46 -4.55
C VAL A 503 -6.02 11.25 -3.67
N THR A 504 -6.58 10.19 -4.26
CA THR A 504 -6.88 8.91 -3.59
C THR A 504 -5.93 7.79 -4.00
N ALA A 505 -5.36 7.89 -5.20
CA ALA A 505 -4.34 6.96 -5.67
C ALA A 505 -3.32 7.67 -6.56
N LEU A 506 -2.07 7.28 -6.40
CA LEU A 506 -0.93 7.74 -7.17
C LEU A 506 -0.08 6.52 -7.53
N THR A 507 0.06 6.24 -8.82
CA THR A 507 0.86 5.12 -9.29
C THR A 507 1.77 5.57 -10.43
N ALA A 508 2.99 5.02 -10.47
CA ALA A 508 4.00 5.42 -11.45
C ALA A 508 4.63 4.20 -12.12
N SER A 509 4.97 4.34 -13.40
CA SER A 509 5.81 3.39 -14.14
C SER A 509 7.12 4.05 -14.51
N THR A 510 8.22 3.44 -14.07
CA THR A 510 9.57 3.91 -14.42
C THR A 510 9.96 3.54 -15.86
N ASN A 511 9.41 2.44 -16.40
CA ASN A 511 9.74 1.94 -17.73
C ASN A 511 9.16 2.83 -18.85
N PHE A 512 7.94 3.33 -18.65
CA PHE A 512 7.23 4.15 -19.66
C PHE A 512 7.17 5.63 -19.30
N SER A 513 7.72 6.03 -18.15
CA SER A 513 7.67 7.41 -17.67
C SER A 513 6.25 7.98 -17.56
N PHE A 514 5.34 7.15 -17.06
CA PHE A 514 3.95 7.49 -16.81
C PHE A 514 3.66 7.57 -15.31
N VAL A 515 2.83 8.53 -14.95
CA VAL A 515 2.22 8.64 -13.62
C VAL A 515 0.73 8.78 -13.80
N ILE A 516 -0.03 8.03 -13.04
CA ILE A 516 -1.50 8.08 -13.04
C ILE A 516 -1.97 8.51 -11.66
N VAL A 517 -2.86 9.50 -11.66
CA VAL A 517 -3.47 10.07 -10.46
C VAL A 517 -4.98 9.90 -10.53
N GLN A 518 -5.57 9.47 -9.43
CA GLN A 518 -7.02 9.44 -9.21
C GLN A 518 -7.40 10.39 -8.08
N THR A 519 -8.61 10.94 -8.15
CA THR A 519 -9.17 11.83 -7.13
C THR A 519 -10.53 11.33 -6.65
N ASP A 520 -10.99 11.85 -5.51
CA ASP A 520 -12.29 11.54 -4.92
C ASP A 520 -13.44 12.41 -5.47
N ASP A 521 -13.17 13.28 -6.44
CA ASP A 521 -14.22 14.10 -7.04
C ASP A 521 -15.26 13.23 -7.75
N VAL A 522 -16.52 13.36 -7.32
CA VAL A 522 -17.64 12.58 -7.83
C VAL A 522 -17.91 12.80 -9.33
N THR A 523 -17.45 13.92 -9.89
CA THR A 523 -17.60 14.28 -11.31
C THR A 523 -16.52 13.67 -12.20
N THR A 524 -15.44 13.18 -11.61
CA THR A 524 -14.27 12.65 -12.32
C THR A 524 -13.90 11.23 -11.89
N GLN A 525 -14.84 10.47 -11.32
CA GLN A 525 -14.60 9.09 -10.89
C GLN A 525 -14.15 8.14 -12.02
N ASN A 526 -14.52 8.46 -13.26
CA ASN A 526 -14.13 7.72 -14.45
C ASN A 526 -12.94 8.37 -15.20
N VAL A 527 -12.25 9.30 -14.58
CA VAL A 527 -11.12 10.02 -15.18
C VAL A 527 -9.82 9.60 -14.50
N LEU A 528 -8.83 9.28 -15.32
CA LEU A 528 -7.44 9.17 -14.91
C LEU A 528 -6.68 10.42 -15.35
N PHE A 529 -6.05 11.09 -14.40
CA PHE A 529 -5.12 12.18 -14.72
C PHE A 529 -3.75 11.58 -14.98
N VAL A 530 -3.23 11.78 -16.17
CA VAL A 530 -2.01 11.14 -16.65
C VAL A 530 -0.92 12.17 -16.82
N HIS A 531 0.21 11.93 -16.16
CA HIS A 531 1.43 12.70 -16.33
C HIS A 531 2.47 11.87 -17.07
N GLN A 532 2.94 12.39 -18.20
CA GLN A 532 4.04 11.80 -18.96
C GLN A 532 5.25 12.71 -18.86
N TYR A 533 6.42 12.11 -18.66
CA TYR A 533 7.67 12.85 -18.56
C TYR A 533 8.78 12.17 -19.34
N TYR A 534 9.71 12.97 -19.84
CA TYR A 534 10.91 12.48 -20.50
C TYR A 534 12.13 13.27 -20.02
N TRP A 535 13.14 12.56 -19.58
CA TRP A 535 14.41 13.13 -19.17
C TRP A 535 15.43 13.00 -20.27
N GLN A 536 16.03 14.13 -20.65
CA GLN A 536 17.22 14.18 -21.49
C GLN A 536 18.39 14.60 -20.59
N ASP A 537 19.24 13.63 -20.26
CA ASP A 537 20.30 13.77 -19.24
C ASP A 537 19.74 14.20 -17.87
N GLN A 538 20.02 15.42 -17.45
CA GLN A 538 19.54 16.00 -16.19
C GLN A 538 18.36 16.99 -16.38
N THR A 539 17.92 17.22 -17.61
CA THR A 539 16.84 18.14 -17.90
C THR A 539 15.57 17.39 -18.26
N LYS A 540 14.46 17.77 -17.63
CA LYS A 540 13.13 17.25 -17.99
C LYS A 540 12.67 17.93 -19.28
N ALA A 541 12.84 17.24 -20.42
CA ALA A 541 12.51 17.77 -21.74
C ALA A 541 11.00 17.78 -22.02
N GLN A 542 10.25 16.87 -21.37
CA GLN A 542 8.80 16.81 -21.44
C GLN A 542 8.21 16.61 -20.04
N ALA A 543 7.09 17.29 -19.78
CA ALA A 543 6.28 17.16 -18.58
C ALA A 543 4.83 17.50 -18.94
N SER A 544 4.08 16.51 -19.43
CA SER A 544 2.74 16.71 -19.99
C SER A 544 1.66 16.11 -19.10
N TRP A 545 0.59 16.86 -18.88
CA TRP A 545 -0.63 16.39 -18.23
C TRP A 545 -1.75 16.23 -19.24
N SER A 546 -2.50 15.12 -19.13
CA SER A 546 -3.69 14.83 -19.93
C SER A 546 -4.74 14.11 -19.09
N LYS A 547 -5.94 13.94 -19.62
CA LYS A 547 -7.03 13.16 -19.02
C LYS A 547 -7.33 11.95 -19.88
N TRP A 548 -7.46 10.78 -19.24
CA TRP A 548 -8.06 9.61 -19.87
C TRP A 548 -9.44 9.39 -19.26
N VAL A 549 -10.45 9.46 -20.09
CA VAL A 549 -11.85 9.28 -19.72
C VAL A 549 -12.25 7.86 -20.06
N LEU A 550 -12.71 7.12 -19.08
CA LEU A 550 -13.11 5.72 -19.17
C LEU A 550 -14.63 5.58 -19.10
N PRO A 551 -15.19 4.44 -19.54
CA PRO A 551 -16.64 4.28 -19.58
C PRO A 551 -17.29 4.21 -18.19
N TYR A 552 -16.59 3.66 -17.19
CA TYR A 552 -17.12 3.48 -15.83
C TYR A 552 -16.23 4.06 -14.75
N ALA A 553 -16.76 4.14 -13.54
CA ALA A 553 -16.01 4.63 -12.38
C ALA A 553 -14.81 3.73 -12.08
N VAL A 554 -13.61 4.31 -12.03
CA VAL A 554 -12.37 3.59 -11.76
C VAL A 554 -12.26 3.30 -10.26
N ARG A 555 -11.92 2.07 -9.92
CA ARG A 555 -11.73 1.61 -8.53
C ARG A 555 -10.28 1.26 -8.21
N ASN A 556 -9.52 0.83 -9.20
CA ASN A 556 -8.11 0.50 -9.03
C ASN A 556 -7.34 0.68 -10.32
N VAL A 557 -6.07 1.06 -10.21
CA VAL A 557 -5.13 1.16 -11.34
C VAL A 557 -3.76 0.66 -10.90
N PHE A 558 -3.12 -0.12 -11.75
CA PHE A 558 -1.74 -0.55 -11.53
C PHE A 558 -1.02 -0.82 -12.84
N PHE A 559 0.30 -0.68 -12.82
CA PHE A 559 1.16 -1.05 -13.94
C PHE A 559 1.62 -2.51 -13.80
N SER A 560 1.61 -3.24 -14.91
CA SER A 560 2.15 -4.60 -15.03
C SER A 560 2.89 -4.73 -16.36
N GLY A 561 4.22 -4.76 -16.32
CA GLY A 561 5.03 -4.72 -17.52
C GLY A 561 4.75 -3.48 -18.37
N SER A 562 4.34 -3.67 -19.61
CA SER A 562 3.95 -2.60 -20.56
C SER A 562 2.48 -2.19 -20.47
N ALA A 563 1.71 -2.79 -19.57
CA ALA A 563 0.29 -2.56 -19.49
C ALA A 563 -0.13 -1.73 -18.27
N VAL A 564 -1.14 -0.87 -18.45
CA VAL A 564 -1.95 -0.26 -17.39
C VAL A 564 -3.19 -1.11 -17.22
N ASN A 565 -3.34 -1.70 -16.04
CA ASN A 565 -4.53 -2.46 -15.69
C ASN A 565 -5.47 -1.58 -14.91
N VAL A 566 -6.74 -1.56 -15.30
CA VAL A 566 -7.78 -0.72 -14.70
C VAL A 566 -8.95 -1.58 -14.29
N LEU A 567 -9.32 -1.49 -13.01
CA LEU A 567 -10.53 -2.06 -12.48
C LEU A 567 -11.60 -0.96 -12.39
N MET A 568 -12.65 -1.12 -13.15
CA MET A 568 -13.81 -0.22 -13.15
C MET A 568 -15.00 -0.90 -12.46
N TYR A 569 -15.98 -0.10 -12.08
CA TYR A 569 -17.23 -0.60 -11.51
C TYR A 569 -18.44 -0.08 -12.27
N ASP A 570 -19.28 -0.98 -12.69
CA ASP A 570 -20.61 -0.74 -13.23
C ASP A 570 -21.67 -1.41 -12.36
N SER A 571 -22.83 -0.79 -12.23
CA SER A 571 -23.91 -1.29 -11.37
C SER A 571 -24.58 -2.57 -11.88
N VAL A 572 -24.45 -2.88 -13.16
CA VAL A 572 -25.05 -4.06 -13.82
C VAL A 572 -24.02 -5.18 -13.96
N LEU A 573 -22.80 -4.84 -14.40
CA LEU A 573 -21.73 -5.80 -14.69
C LEU A 573 -20.88 -6.15 -13.46
N GLY A 574 -20.96 -5.33 -12.41
CA GLY A 574 -20.04 -5.40 -11.28
C GLY A 574 -18.68 -4.83 -11.62
N TYR A 575 -17.61 -5.50 -11.20
CA TYR A 575 -16.24 -5.08 -11.50
C TYR A 575 -15.85 -5.55 -12.92
N VAL A 576 -15.31 -4.60 -13.69
CA VAL A 576 -14.82 -4.81 -15.05
C VAL A 576 -13.31 -4.56 -15.06
N GLN A 577 -12.54 -5.62 -15.26
CA GLN A 577 -11.08 -5.55 -15.39
C GLN A 577 -10.68 -5.39 -16.83
N THR A 578 -9.86 -4.34 -17.10
CA THR A 578 -9.32 -4.10 -18.44
C THR A 578 -7.81 -3.88 -18.39
N SER A 579 -7.14 -4.08 -19.51
CA SER A 579 -5.70 -3.88 -19.68
C SER A 579 -5.43 -3.00 -20.91
N MET A 580 -4.61 -1.97 -20.77
CA MET A 580 -4.19 -1.05 -21.83
C MET A 580 -2.69 -1.22 -22.08
N ASN A 581 -2.29 -1.64 -23.27
CA ASN A 581 -0.87 -1.78 -23.61
C ASN A 581 -0.29 -0.43 -24.08
N LEU A 582 0.68 0.09 -23.33
CA LEU A 582 1.30 1.40 -23.60
C LEU A 582 2.19 1.42 -24.86
N ASP A 583 2.60 0.27 -25.33
CA ASP A 583 3.33 0.16 -26.61
C ASP A 583 2.43 0.46 -27.82
N ILE A 584 1.11 0.45 -27.63
CA ILE A 584 0.08 0.64 -28.67
C ILE A 584 0.35 -0.24 -29.88
N PRO A 585 0.39 -1.57 -29.71
CA PRO A 585 0.65 -2.49 -30.82
C PRO A 585 -0.56 -2.53 -31.76
N ASP A 586 -0.29 -2.91 -33.02
CA ASP A 586 -1.34 -3.26 -33.93
C ASP A 586 -2.16 -4.43 -33.39
N ASN A 587 -3.46 -4.34 -33.49
CA ASN A 587 -4.34 -5.46 -33.14
C ASN A 587 -4.23 -6.54 -34.20
N ALA A 588 -3.99 -7.78 -33.78
CA ALA A 588 -3.77 -8.92 -34.69
C ALA A 588 -4.96 -9.21 -35.62
N GLU A 589 -6.18 -8.83 -35.20
CA GLU A 589 -7.40 -9.05 -35.97
C GLU A 589 -7.64 -7.97 -37.05
N THR A 590 -7.09 -6.77 -36.88
CA THR A 590 -7.36 -5.62 -37.74
C THR A 590 -6.15 -5.10 -38.49
N GLY A 591 -4.92 -5.37 -37.99
CA GLY A 591 -3.66 -4.86 -38.56
C GLY A 591 -3.39 -3.37 -38.24
N TYR A 592 -4.10 -2.78 -37.27
CA TYR A 592 -3.87 -1.43 -36.78
C TYR A 592 -4.33 -1.33 -35.31
N PRO A 593 -3.87 -0.32 -34.52
CA PRO A 593 -4.32 -0.11 -33.14
C PRO A 593 -5.80 0.30 -33.09
N VAL A 594 -6.66 -0.57 -32.60
CA VAL A 594 -8.11 -0.30 -32.44
C VAL A 594 -8.35 0.63 -31.27
N LYS A 595 -9.26 1.58 -31.42
CA LYS A 595 -9.58 2.62 -30.43
C LYS A 595 -10.94 2.37 -29.80
N LEU A 596 -11.03 1.33 -28.96
CA LEU A 596 -12.21 0.94 -28.21
C LEU A 596 -11.88 0.65 -26.74
N ASP A 597 -12.82 0.97 -25.85
CA ASP A 597 -12.82 0.56 -24.47
C ASP A 597 -13.58 -0.74 -24.28
N ILE A 598 -13.14 -1.54 -23.31
CA ILE A 598 -13.69 -2.86 -23.01
C ILE A 598 -13.72 -3.71 -24.29
N LEU A 599 -12.62 -3.63 -25.04
CA LEU A 599 -12.47 -4.34 -26.30
C LEU A 599 -12.38 -5.83 -26.05
N ASP A 600 -13.23 -6.58 -26.75
CA ASP A 600 -13.23 -8.04 -26.73
C ASP A 600 -13.42 -8.64 -28.13
N ASN A 601 -12.94 -9.86 -28.32
CA ASN A 601 -12.95 -10.57 -29.58
C ASN A 601 -13.97 -11.71 -29.53
N TYR A 602 -14.89 -11.72 -30.47
CA TYR A 602 -15.96 -12.72 -30.58
C TYR A 602 -15.79 -13.57 -31.83
N THR A 603 -15.66 -14.88 -31.66
CA THR A 603 -15.58 -15.81 -32.80
C THR A 603 -16.98 -16.18 -33.29
N VAL A 604 -17.23 -15.97 -34.55
CA VAL A 604 -18.48 -16.35 -35.22
C VAL A 604 -18.61 -17.87 -35.29
N ALA A 605 -19.63 -18.41 -34.66
CA ALA A 605 -19.96 -19.82 -34.72
C ALA A 605 -21.33 -20.04 -35.41
N THR A 606 -21.44 -21.06 -36.29
CA THR A 606 -22.72 -21.46 -36.90
C THR A 606 -23.34 -22.58 -36.07
N VAL A 607 -24.47 -22.31 -35.44
CA VAL A 607 -25.26 -23.33 -34.76
C VAL A 607 -26.56 -23.55 -35.58
N SER A 608 -26.63 -24.66 -36.31
CA SER A 608 -27.80 -25.16 -37.08
C SER A 608 -28.71 -24.07 -37.70
N GLY A 609 -28.15 -23.14 -38.47
CA GLY A 609 -28.87 -22.11 -39.21
C GLY A 609 -28.92 -20.73 -38.59
N ASP A 610 -28.52 -20.59 -37.32
CA ASP A 610 -28.37 -19.30 -36.64
C ASP A 610 -26.93 -19.15 -36.17
N TYR A 611 -26.38 -17.94 -36.32
CA TYR A 611 -25.04 -17.62 -35.82
C TYR A 611 -25.16 -17.14 -34.39
N VAL A 612 -24.51 -17.85 -33.44
CA VAL A 612 -24.42 -17.47 -32.03
C VAL A 612 -22.95 -17.25 -31.70
N LEU A 613 -22.63 -16.10 -31.10
CA LEU A 613 -21.31 -15.87 -30.59
C LEU A 613 -21.21 -16.50 -29.19
N PRO A 614 -20.20 -17.38 -28.94
CA PRO A 614 -20.09 -18.05 -27.66
C PRO A 614 -19.39 -17.13 -26.66
N ASP A 615 -20.04 -16.78 -25.62
CA ASP A 615 -19.59 -16.59 -24.24
C ASP A 615 -20.59 -15.81 -23.36
N TYR A 616 -21.63 -15.21 -23.96
CA TYR A 616 -22.77 -14.66 -23.21
C TYR A 616 -24.11 -15.16 -23.81
N VAL A 617 -24.27 -16.49 -23.84
CA VAL A 617 -25.55 -17.06 -24.19
C VAL A 617 -26.46 -17.01 -22.98
N VAL A 618 -27.44 -16.13 -23.00
CA VAL A 618 -28.67 -16.37 -22.22
C VAL A 618 -29.36 -17.60 -22.83
N THR A 619 -29.21 -18.74 -22.18
CA THR A 619 -29.92 -19.96 -22.49
C THR A 619 -31.39 -19.70 -22.26
N ASP A 620 -32.15 -19.41 -23.30
CA ASP A 620 -33.59 -19.64 -23.47
C ASP A 620 -34.16 -18.68 -24.50
N TYR A 621 -33.79 -18.81 -25.78
CA TYR A 621 -34.62 -18.32 -26.87
C TYR A 621 -34.50 -19.26 -28.09
N VAL A 622 -35.51 -20.07 -28.23
CA VAL A 622 -35.74 -20.81 -29.45
C VAL A 622 -36.82 -20.06 -30.24
N GLU A 623 -36.42 -19.28 -31.23
CA GLU A 623 -37.37 -18.76 -32.20
C GLU A 623 -37.68 -19.85 -33.24
N THR A 624 -38.85 -20.44 -33.12
CA THR A 624 -39.44 -21.34 -34.16
C THR A 624 -40.07 -20.47 -35.25
N GLY A 625 -39.39 -20.27 -36.37
CA GLY A 625 -39.96 -19.58 -37.52
C GLY A 625 -39.08 -19.64 -38.76
N THR A 626 -39.50 -20.37 -39.77
CA THR A 626 -39.22 -20.36 -41.24
C THR A 626 -37.85 -19.79 -41.69
N ALA A 627 -37.14 -20.57 -42.49
CA ALA A 627 -35.87 -20.31 -43.14
C ALA A 627 -35.74 -18.89 -43.74
N GLU A 628 -35.39 -17.92 -42.94
CA GLU A 628 -34.72 -16.69 -43.37
C GLU A 628 -33.21 -16.90 -43.43
N ALA A 629 -32.54 -16.14 -44.31
CA ALA A 629 -31.08 -16.19 -44.43
C ALA A 629 -30.43 -16.07 -43.04
N ALA A 630 -29.41 -16.88 -42.77
CA ALA A 630 -28.70 -16.91 -41.51
C ALA A 630 -28.32 -15.48 -41.06
N LYS A 631 -28.78 -15.10 -39.88
CA LYS A 631 -28.52 -13.79 -39.27
C LYS A 631 -27.52 -13.96 -38.16
N THR A 632 -26.51 -13.10 -38.07
CA THR A 632 -25.54 -13.08 -37.00
C THR A 632 -26.03 -12.13 -35.90
N TYR A 633 -26.14 -12.61 -34.69
CA TYR A 633 -26.51 -11.83 -33.50
C TYR A 633 -25.37 -11.81 -32.52
N LEU A 634 -25.18 -10.66 -31.88
CA LEU A 634 -24.26 -10.47 -30.77
C LEU A 634 -25.03 -9.79 -29.63
N ASP A 635 -25.08 -10.43 -28.47
CA ASP A 635 -25.68 -9.87 -27.27
C ASP A 635 -24.61 -9.26 -26.39
N LEU A 636 -24.64 -7.94 -26.23
CA LEU A 636 -23.66 -7.17 -25.47
C LEU A 636 -24.34 -6.44 -24.32
N PRO A 637 -23.63 -6.19 -23.24
CA PRO A 637 -24.18 -5.44 -22.11
C PRO A 637 -24.25 -3.92 -22.37
N TRP A 638 -24.04 -3.47 -23.62
CA TRP A 638 -24.05 -2.06 -24.00
C TRP A 638 -24.95 -1.83 -25.21
N GLY A 639 -25.77 -0.76 -25.18
CA GLY A 639 -26.59 -0.35 -26.29
C GLY A 639 -25.91 0.52 -27.37
N ASN A 640 -24.64 0.90 -27.11
CA ASN A 640 -23.85 1.81 -27.95
C ASN A 640 -22.49 1.22 -28.35
N ALA A 641 -22.33 -0.10 -28.33
CA ALA A 641 -21.10 -0.74 -28.77
C ALA A 641 -20.86 -0.53 -30.26
N LEU A 642 -19.60 -0.33 -30.63
CA LEU A 642 -19.13 -0.38 -32.01
C LEU A 642 -18.57 -1.77 -32.31
N LEU A 643 -18.85 -2.23 -33.53
CA LEU A 643 -18.39 -3.52 -34.01
C LEU A 643 -17.39 -3.31 -35.14
N VAL A 644 -16.32 -4.10 -35.15
CA VAL A 644 -15.27 -4.08 -36.17
C VAL A 644 -15.07 -5.49 -36.74
N GLN A 645 -14.91 -5.61 -38.04
CA GLN A 645 -14.60 -6.87 -38.72
C GLN A 645 -13.18 -7.29 -38.37
N GLY A 646 -13.00 -8.51 -37.88
CA GLY A 646 -11.72 -9.11 -37.60
C GLY A 646 -11.31 -10.14 -38.68
N THR A 647 -10.35 -10.95 -38.34
CA THR A 647 -9.80 -11.99 -39.24
C THR A 647 -10.88 -12.95 -39.69
N GLY A 648 -10.87 -13.28 -41.00
CA GLY A 648 -11.83 -14.16 -41.62
C GLY A 648 -13.11 -13.46 -42.15
N CYS A 649 -13.34 -12.20 -41.79
CA CYS A 649 -14.38 -11.36 -42.40
C CYS A 649 -13.93 -10.86 -43.80
N ALA A 650 -14.86 -10.26 -44.54
CA ALA A 650 -14.62 -9.79 -45.91
C ALA A 650 -13.56 -8.67 -45.97
N VAL A 651 -13.59 -7.74 -44.99
CA VAL A 651 -12.66 -6.62 -44.89
C VAL A 651 -12.26 -6.46 -43.42
N PRO A 652 -11.25 -7.19 -42.94
CA PRO A 652 -10.75 -7.03 -41.58
C PRO A 652 -10.35 -5.59 -41.28
N GLY A 653 -10.71 -5.07 -40.10
CA GLY A 653 -10.46 -3.70 -39.73
C GLY A 653 -11.55 -2.68 -40.08
N GLN A 654 -12.54 -3.07 -40.89
CA GLN A 654 -13.64 -2.18 -41.24
C GLN A 654 -14.72 -2.15 -40.14
N ALA A 655 -15.13 -0.94 -39.73
CA ALA A 655 -16.25 -0.78 -38.81
C ALA A 655 -17.56 -1.24 -39.46
N ILE A 656 -18.41 -1.89 -38.67
CA ILE A 656 -19.71 -2.39 -39.14
C ILE A 656 -20.76 -1.31 -38.94
N SER A 657 -21.18 -0.67 -40.02
CA SER A 657 -22.07 0.50 -40.00
C SER A 657 -23.58 0.19 -39.96
N SER A 658 -23.97 -1.06 -40.29
CA SER A 658 -25.41 -1.44 -40.43
C SER A 658 -25.76 -2.47 -39.37
N VAL A 659 -26.07 -2.02 -38.16
CA VAL A 659 -26.49 -2.88 -37.07
C VAL A 659 -27.88 -2.48 -36.57
N ASN A 660 -28.80 -3.42 -36.50
CA ASN A 660 -30.05 -3.23 -35.77
C ASN A 660 -29.86 -3.65 -34.33
N ILE A 661 -30.12 -2.72 -33.40
CA ILE A 661 -29.92 -2.92 -31.97
C ILE A 661 -31.30 -3.10 -31.32
N THR A 662 -31.44 -4.13 -30.50
CA THR A 662 -32.68 -4.42 -29.76
C THR A 662 -32.34 -4.56 -28.27
N ASP A 663 -33.03 -3.79 -27.43
CA ASP A 663 -32.92 -3.95 -25.96
C ASP A 663 -33.67 -5.23 -25.54
N LEU A 664 -33.00 -6.15 -24.85
CA LEU A 664 -33.54 -7.39 -24.35
C LEU A 664 -34.22 -7.24 -22.98
N GLY A 665 -34.17 -6.07 -22.36
CA GLY A 665 -34.81 -5.74 -21.07
C GLY A 665 -34.15 -6.39 -19.83
N ASN A 666 -33.05 -7.11 -20.00
CA ASN A 666 -32.31 -7.80 -18.94
C ASN A 666 -30.92 -7.20 -18.70
N GLY A 667 -30.68 -5.98 -19.21
CA GLY A 667 -29.36 -5.33 -19.15
C GLY A 667 -28.44 -5.71 -20.34
N TYR A 668 -28.94 -6.46 -21.31
CA TYR A 668 -28.27 -6.82 -22.54
C TYR A 668 -28.99 -6.27 -23.77
N TRP A 669 -28.18 -6.01 -24.81
CA TRP A 669 -28.60 -5.44 -26.09
C TRP A 669 -28.22 -6.39 -27.22
N ARG A 670 -29.15 -6.76 -28.07
CA ARG A 670 -28.91 -7.62 -29.22
C ARG A 670 -28.55 -6.82 -30.44
N TYR A 671 -27.42 -7.09 -30.99
CA TYR A 671 -26.89 -6.53 -32.23
C TYR A 671 -27.12 -7.50 -33.37
N LEU A 672 -27.99 -7.17 -34.32
CA LEU A 672 -28.15 -7.92 -35.56
C LEU A 672 -27.13 -7.39 -36.58
N VAL A 673 -26.18 -8.21 -36.93
CA VAL A 673 -25.14 -7.91 -37.90
C VAL A 673 -25.62 -8.41 -39.28
N SER A 674 -26.24 -7.54 -40.07
CA SER A 674 -26.61 -7.78 -41.47
C SER A 674 -25.50 -7.19 -42.36
N ASN A 675 -25.05 -7.93 -43.35
CA ASN A 675 -24.00 -7.58 -44.34
C ASN A 675 -22.57 -7.96 -44.01
N ILE A 676 -22.31 -8.82 -43.01
CA ILE A 676 -21.04 -9.49 -42.93
C ILE A 676 -21.14 -10.82 -43.63
N THR A 677 -20.33 -11.05 -44.67
CA THR A 677 -20.02 -12.39 -45.12
C THR A 677 -18.97 -12.92 -44.16
N ALA A 678 -19.40 -13.36 -42.97
CA ALA A 678 -18.51 -13.92 -41.98
C ALA A 678 -18.66 -15.44 -41.99
N PRO A 679 -17.69 -16.17 -42.49
CA PRO A 679 -17.73 -17.63 -42.40
C PRO A 679 -17.55 -18.05 -40.94
N ASN A 680 -17.99 -19.28 -40.65
CA ASN A 680 -17.75 -19.90 -39.36
C ASN A 680 -16.28 -19.84 -38.99
N GLY A 681 -15.95 -19.33 -37.82
CA GLY A 681 -14.59 -19.09 -37.34
C GLY A 681 -14.00 -17.70 -37.63
N ALA A 682 -14.74 -16.80 -38.28
CA ALA A 682 -14.36 -15.39 -38.38
C ALA A 682 -14.44 -14.65 -37.03
N THR A 683 -13.66 -13.63 -36.84
CA THR A 683 -13.65 -12.82 -35.62
C THR A 683 -14.40 -11.50 -35.83
N VAL A 684 -15.13 -11.06 -34.82
CA VAL A 684 -15.72 -9.72 -34.72
C VAL A 684 -15.27 -9.10 -33.42
N LEU A 685 -14.70 -7.90 -33.48
CA LEU A 685 -14.34 -7.12 -32.30
C LEU A 685 -15.52 -6.26 -31.89
N ALA A 686 -15.73 -6.10 -30.59
CA ALA A 686 -16.74 -5.20 -30.05
C ALA A 686 -16.20 -4.44 -28.84
N GLY A 687 -16.66 -3.22 -28.67
CA GLY A 687 -16.30 -2.38 -27.53
C GLY A 687 -17.00 -1.02 -27.56
N LEU A 688 -16.68 -0.18 -26.60
CA LEU A 688 -17.21 1.18 -26.48
C LEU A 688 -16.23 2.19 -27.10
N ALA A 689 -16.74 3.02 -28.02
CA ALA A 689 -15.91 4.11 -28.57
C ALA A 689 -15.60 5.17 -27.52
N PHE A 690 -14.38 5.70 -27.57
CA PHE A 690 -14.00 6.88 -26.82
C PHE A 690 -13.54 8.01 -27.74
N GLU A 691 -13.78 9.23 -27.31
CA GLU A 691 -13.33 10.42 -28.03
C GLU A 691 -11.88 10.75 -27.64
N SER A 692 -10.99 10.87 -28.64
CA SER A 692 -9.69 11.51 -28.52
C SER A 692 -9.81 12.96 -28.94
N LEU A 693 -9.34 13.91 -28.11
CA LEU A 693 -9.54 15.33 -28.31
C LEU A 693 -8.33 16.13 -27.90
N VAL A 694 -7.97 17.12 -28.73
CA VAL A 694 -6.99 18.13 -28.39
C VAL A 694 -7.51 19.51 -28.75
N LYS A 695 -7.27 20.50 -27.86
CA LYS A 695 -7.47 21.92 -28.11
C LYS A 695 -6.14 22.65 -28.07
N PRO A 696 -5.50 22.89 -29.20
CA PRO A 696 -4.24 23.63 -29.27
C PRO A 696 -4.36 25.03 -28.69
N THR A 697 -3.27 25.56 -28.18
CA THR A 697 -3.20 26.98 -27.83
C THR A 697 -3.20 27.82 -29.09
N MET A 698 -4.13 28.74 -29.22
CA MET A 698 -4.22 29.61 -30.38
C MET A 698 -2.95 30.47 -30.55
N PRO A 699 -2.47 30.67 -31.77
CA PRO A 699 -1.20 31.34 -32.03
C PRO A 699 -1.24 32.83 -31.69
N PHE A 700 -0.12 33.35 -31.22
CA PHE A 700 0.14 34.77 -30.98
C PHE A 700 1.44 35.17 -31.68
N ILE A 701 1.50 36.44 -32.13
CA ILE A 701 2.78 37.01 -32.57
C ILE A 701 3.62 37.27 -31.32
N ARG A 702 4.83 36.75 -31.32
CA ARG A 702 5.78 36.88 -30.21
C ARG A 702 6.97 37.74 -30.57
N ASP A 703 7.53 38.41 -29.58
CA ASP A 703 8.80 39.15 -29.70
C ASP A 703 10.01 38.19 -29.61
N LYS A 704 11.21 38.77 -29.70
CA LYS A 704 12.47 37.99 -29.61
C LYS A 704 12.70 37.32 -28.28
N GLU A 705 11.99 37.76 -27.25
CA GLU A 705 12.02 37.17 -25.89
C GLU A 705 10.83 36.24 -25.63
N ASN A 706 10.18 35.79 -26.71
CA ASN A 706 9.03 34.88 -26.70
C ASN A 706 7.78 35.40 -25.98
N ARG A 707 7.62 36.73 -25.85
CA ARG A 707 6.46 37.36 -25.22
C ARG A 707 5.42 37.74 -26.27
N ALA A 708 4.14 37.43 -26.00
CA ALA A 708 3.05 37.79 -26.95
C ALA A 708 2.86 39.30 -27.09
N ILE A 709 2.83 39.77 -28.34
CA ILE A 709 2.60 41.17 -28.68
C ILE A 709 1.09 41.44 -28.73
N LYS A 710 0.50 41.86 -27.61
CA LYS A 710 -0.95 42.03 -27.43
C LYS A 710 -1.60 43.11 -28.35
N ASN A 711 -0.83 44.07 -28.82
CA ASN A 711 -1.34 45.12 -29.69
C ASN A 711 -1.45 44.71 -31.17
N THR A 712 -0.89 43.57 -31.54
CA THR A 712 -0.95 43.04 -32.90
C THR A 712 -2.12 42.07 -33.01
N LYS A 713 -3.00 42.27 -33.96
CA LYS A 713 -4.12 41.39 -34.23
C LYS A 713 -3.72 40.38 -35.29
N LEU A 714 -3.70 39.11 -34.93
CA LEU A 714 -3.48 38.00 -35.84
C LEU A 714 -4.84 37.44 -36.29
N VAL A 715 -5.08 37.47 -37.60
CA VAL A 715 -6.18 36.72 -38.23
C VAL A 715 -5.56 35.48 -38.85
N VAL A 716 -5.91 34.31 -38.31
CA VAL A 716 -5.50 33.03 -38.90
C VAL A 716 -6.38 32.75 -40.09
N THR A 717 -5.80 32.47 -41.23
CA THR A 717 -6.51 32.14 -42.47
C THR A 717 -6.75 30.65 -42.64
N GLU A 718 -5.80 29.84 -42.17
CA GLU A 718 -5.89 28.38 -42.20
C GLU A 718 -5.00 27.73 -41.15
N PHE A 719 -5.38 26.52 -40.73
CA PHE A 719 -4.53 25.58 -40.01
C PHE A 719 -4.26 24.39 -40.89
N VAL A 720 -3.06 23.80 -40.79
CA VAL A 720 -2.68 22.58 -41.45
C VAL A 720 -2.26 21.58 -40.34
N VAL A 721 -3.03 20.52 -40.19
CA VAL A 721 -2.74 19.45 -39.26
C VAL A 721 -2.04 18.31 -39.99
N TYR A 722 -0.77 18.09 -39.67
CA TYR A 722 -0.01 16.93 -40.17
C TYR A 722 -0.35 15.74 -39.33
N PHE A 723 -0.80 14.67 -39.96
CA PHE A 723 -1.22 13.45 -39.30
C PHE A 723 -0.55 12.21 -39.92
N ASP A 724 -0.36 11.17 -39.12
CA ASP A 724 0.26 9.92 -39.54
C ASP A 724 -0.60 8.72 -39.12
N GLU A 725 -0.71 7.72 -40.00
CA GLU A 725 -1.44 6.46 -39.78
C GLU A 725 -2.79 6.67 -39.06
N SER A 726 -3.59 7.62 -39.55
CA SER A 726 -4.80 8.05 -38.86
C SER A 726 -6.07 7.78 -39.68
N GLY A 727 -7.15 7.50 -38.96
CA GLY A 727 -8.51 7.41 -39.47
C GLY A 727 -9.19 8.78 -39.56
N TYR A 728 -10.52 8.79 -39.37
CA TYR A 728 -11.30 10.03 -39.43
C TYR A 728 -11.00 10.96 -38.26
N MET A 729 -10.78 12.24 -38.60
CA MET A 729 -10.66 13.33 -37.64
C MET A 729 -11.64 14.41 -38.02
N ASP A 730 -12.27 14.98 -37.02
CA ASP A 730 -13.11 16.17 -37.17
C ASP A 730 -12.41 17.35 -36.51
N SER A 731 -12.57 18.52 -37.10
CA SER A 731 -12.18 19.76 -36.46
C SER A 731 -13.39 20.66 -36.25
N LYS A 732 -13.42 21.28 -35.10
CA LYS A 732 -14.44 22.24 -34.70
C LYS A 732 -13.83 23.57 -34.44
N MET A 733 -14.35 24.60 -35.18
CA MET A 733 -14.00 25.98 -34.92
C MET A 733 -15.10 26.65 -34.11
N THR A 734 -14.76 27.13 -32.91
CA THR A 734 -15.64 27.95 -32.08
C THR A 734 -15.16 29.39 -32.11
N SER A 735 -16.04 30.35 -32.36
CA SER A 735 -15.69 31.78 -32.35
C SER A 735 -16.64 32.54 -31.44
N ARG A 736 -16.09 33.45 -30.61
CA ARG A 736 -16.87 34.32 -29.73
C ARG A 736 -17.97 35.16 -30.44
N TYR A 737 -17.82 35.39 -31.73
CA TYR A 737 -18.68 36.29 -32.51
C TYR A 737 -19.48 35.55 -33.59
N ARG A 738 -19.40 34.24 -33.67
CA ARG A 738 -20.28 33.42 -34.52
C ARG A 738 -21.31 32.73 -33.65
N ALA A 739 -22.52 32.60 -34.13
CA ALA A 739 -23.60 31.88 -33.43
C ALA A 739 -23.43 30.37 -33.54
N ASP A 740 -22.90 29.88 -34.65
CA ASP A 740 -22.74 28.49 -34.98
C ASP A 740 -21.25 28.15 -35.11
N ASP A 741 -20.90 26.96 -34.62
CA ASP A 741 -19.57 26.37 -34.78
C ASP A 741 -19.37 25.92 -36.24
N ALA A 742 -18.17 26.12 -36.80
CA ALA A 742 -17.82 25.55 -38.08
C ALA A 742 -17.15 24.18 -37.89
N LEU A 743 -17.64 23.19 -38.63
CA LEU A 743 -17.16 21.81 -38.59
C LEU A 743 -16.47 21.46 -39.91
N PHE A 744 -15.34 20.78 -39.80
CA PHE A 744 -14.56 20.24 -40.92
C PHE A 744 -14.16 18.82 -40.60
N SER A 745 -13.99 17.99 -41.65
CA SER A 745 -13.57 16.62 -41.52
C SER A 745 -12.50 16.28 -42.56
N ASN A 746 -11.58 15.40 -42.21
CA ASN A 746 -10.60 14.84 -43.14
C ASN A 746 -11.17 13.65 -43.96
N GLN A 747 -12.45 13.36 -43.83
CA GLN A 747 -13.09 12.18 -44.45
C GLN A 747 -12.81 12.04 -45.96
N GLU A 748 -12.82 13.13 -46.70
CA GLU A 748 -12.53 13.09 -48.15
C GLU A 748 -11.11 12.63 -48.44
N ILE A 749 -10.15 12.97 -47.57
CA ILE A 749 -8.75 12.57 -47.72
C ILE A 749 -8.61 11.06 -47.41
N VAL A 750 -9.23 10.63 -46.32
CA VAL A 750 -9.13 9.25 -45.82
C VAL A 750 -9.87 8.27 -46.73
N THR A 751 -10.98 8.67 -47.35
CA THR A 751 -11.76 7.80 -48.25
C THR A 751 -11.33 7.87 -49.71
N ALA A 752 -10.36 8.73 -50.08
CA ALA A 752 -9.83 8.80 -51.44
C ALA A 752 -9.25 7.43 -51.83
N PHE A 753 -9.39 7.04 -53.10
CA PHE A 753 -8.81 5.78 -53.56
C PHE A 753 -7.29 5.77 -53.37
N ASP A 754 -6.79 4.72 -52.77
CA ASP A 754 -5.36 4.46 -52.56
C ASP A 754 -5.00 3.09 -53.08
N PRO A 755 -4.02 3.01 -53.96
CA PRO A 755 -3.51 1.71 -54.45
C PRO A 755 -2.86 0.87 -53.33
N ASP A 756 -2.39 1.55 -52.24
CA ASP A 756 -1.73 0.91 -51.11
C ASP A 756 -2.74 0.48 -49.99
N ASP A 757 -4.00 0.96 -50.07
CA ASP A 757 -5.15 0.53 -49.23
C ASP A 757 -6.30 0.07 -50.13
N PRO A 758 -6.14 -1.06 -50.85
CA PRO A 758 -7.14 -1.54 -51.80
C PRO A 758 -8.47 -1.96 -51.13
N ASP A 759 -8.41 -2.32 -49.85
CA ASP A 759 -9.58 -2.76 -49.06
C ASP A 759 -10.35 -1.58 -48.46
N GLY A 760 -9.79 -0.37 -48.55
CA GLY A 760 -10.48 0.85 -48.12
C GLY A 760 -10.68 0.96 -46.62
N ILE A 761 -9.73 0.46 -45.83
CA ILE A 761 -9.75 0.57 -44.35
C ILE A 761 -9.76 2.03 -43.93
N GLY A 762 -9.10 2.89 -44.71
CA GLY A 762 -9.13 4.35 -44.51
C GLY A 762 -8.21 4.79 -43.37
N ILE A 763 -7.01 4.24 -43.30
CA ILE A 763 -5.90 4.72 -42.45
C ILE A 763 -4.88 5.37 -43.37
N ARG A 764 -4.50 6.63 -43.06
CA ARG A 764 -3.62 7.38 -43.92
C ARG A 764 -2.72 8.34 -43.18
N SER A 765 -1.66 8.74 -43.85
CA SER A 765 -0.78 9.85 -43.46
C SER A 765 -0.97 11.02 -44.44
N GLY A 766 -0.94 12.25 -43.94
CA GLY A 766 -1.15 13.42 -44.83
C GLY A 766 -1.33 14.72 -44.09
N GLU A 767 -1.95 15.62 -44.78
CA GLU A 767 -2.23 17.01 -44.34
C GLU A 767 -3.75 17.28 -44.34
N PHE A 768 -4.26 17.74 -43.20
CA PHE A 768 -5.66 18.16 -43.08
C PHE A 768 -5.70 19.69 -42.99
N VAL A 769 -6.10 20.34 -44.09
CA VAL A 769 -6.20 21.78 -44.18
C VAL A 769 -7.55 22.25 -43.67
N ILE A 770 -7.54 23.10 -42.64
CA ILE A 770 -8.73 23.66 -42.00
C ILE A 770 -8.80 25.15 -42.33
N PRO A 771 -9.72 25.57 -43.20
CA PRO A 771 -9.90 26.99 -43.51
C PRO A 771 -10.48 27.71 -42.29
N TRP A 772 -9.84 28.84 -41.89
CA TRP A 772 -10.20 29.48 -40.63
C TRP A 772 -10.82 30.86 -40.87
N GLY A 773 -10.02 31.88 -41.09
CA GLY A 773 -10.50 33.25 -41.40
C GLY A 773 -10.93 34.09 -40.19
N GLU A 774 -10.51 33.72 -39.00
CA GLU A 774 -10.88 34.36 -37.74
C GLU A 774 -9.66 34.87 -36.96
N ARG A 775 -9.90 35.76 -36.01
CA ARG A 775 -8.85 36.23 -35.09
C ARG A 775 -8.50 35.17 -34.08
N SER A 776 -7.20 34.96 -33.85
CA SER A 776 -6.66 33.98 -32.93
C SER A 776 -7.11 34.21 -31.49
N ASP A 777 -7.27 35.46 -31.04
CA ASP A 777 -7.68 35.83 -29.69
C ASP A 777 -9.21 35.71 -29.42
N TRP A 778 -10.01 35.33 -30.42
CA TRP A 778 -11.47 35.16 -30.32
C TRP A 778 -11.98 33.78 -30.63
N SER A 779 -11.14 32.96 -31.16
CA SER A 779 -11.53 31.63 -31.65
C SER A 779 -10.72 30.52 -30.97
N GLU A 780 -11.28 29.34 -31.00
CA GLU A 780 -10.68 28.10 -30.48
C GLU A 780 -10.77 27.02 -31.55
N LEU A 781 -9.70 26.28 -31.74
CA LEU A 781 -9.64 25.08 -32.55
C LEU A 781 -9.75 23.87 -31.67
N THR A 782 -10.63 22.92 -31.99
CA THR A 782 -10.69 21.59 -31.43
C THR A 782 -10.47 20.60 -32.56
N VAL A 783 -9.57 19.63 -32.35
CA VAL A 783 -9.42 18.48 -33.24
C VAL A 783 -9.79 17.25 -32.43
N SER A 784 -10.71 16.42 -32.91
CA SER A 784 -11.17 15.24 -32.21
C SER A 784 -11.49 14.09 -33.16
N SER A 785 -11.52 12.87 -32.60
CA SER A 785 -11.91 11.66 -33.30
C SER A 785 -12.61 10.70 -32.33
N SER A 786 -13.80 10.24 -32.71
CA SER A 786 -14.54 9.13 -32.08
C SER A 786 -14.53 7.88 -32.96
N ASP A 787 -13.67 7.82 -33.94
CA ASP A 787 -13.50 6.69 -34.85
C ASP A 787 -12.79 5.52 -34.13
N VAL A 788 -13.01 4.31 -34.59
CA VAL A 788 -12.34 3.08 -34.10
C VAL A 788 -10.85 3.03 -34.47
N ARG A 789 -10.45 3.79 -35.49
CA ARG A 789 -9.09 3.89 -35.99
C ARG A 789 -8.29 4.92 -35.21
N PRO A 790 -6.96 4.83 -35.16
CA PRO A 790 -6.12 5.76 -34.42
C PRO A 790 -6.22 7.21 -34.93
N MET A 791 -5.86 8.16 -34.10
CA MET A 791 -5.61 9.55 -34.43
C MET A 791 -4.23 9.95 -33.93
N THR A 792 -3.31 10.29 -34.82
CA THR A 792 -1.94 10.72 -34.53
C THR A 792 -1.67 12.04 -35.19
N ILE A 793 -1.34 13.05 -34.40
CA ILE A 793 -1.00 14.40 -34.88
C ILE A 793 0.50 14.61 -34.67
N LEU A 794 1.21 14.87 -35.74
CA LEU A 794 2.65 15.15 -35.72
C LEU A 794 2.92 16.61 -35.40
N GLU A 795 2.23 17.52 -36.11
CA GLU A 795 2.45 18.95 -36.00
C GLU A 795 1.20 19.72 -36.47
N VAL A 796 1.03 20.94 -35.99
CA VAL A 796 0.00 21.85 -36.47
C VAL A 796 0.67 23.15 -36.90
N GLU A 797 0.56 23.47 -38.21
CA GLU A 797 0.97 24.75 -38.77
C GLU A 797 -0.20 25.71 -38.92
N TRP A 798 0.07 26.97 -38.99
CA TRP A 798 -0.92 28.02 -39.26
C TRP A 798 -0.39 29.09 -40.23
N VAL A 799 -1.28 29.60 -41.04
CA VAL A 799 -1.04 30.75 -41.91
C VAL A 799 -2.02 31.85 -41.51
N GLY A 800 -1.55 33.08 -41.48
CA GLY A 800 -2.39 34.20 -41.08
C GLY A 800 -1.93 35.58 -41.59
N GLN A 801 -2.68 36.57 -41.21
CA GLN A 801 -2.43 37.96 -41.57
C GLN A 801 -2.36 38.84 -40.32
N ILE A 802 -1.34 39.66 -40.25
CA ILE A 802 -1.20 40.68 -39.22
C ILE A 802 -1.98 41.94 -39.62
N LEU A 803 -2.96 42.30 -38.80
CA LEU A 803 -3.65 43.57 -38.89
C LEU A 803 -2.99 44.57 -37.94
N THR A 804 -2.11 45.40 -38.48
CA THR A 804 -1.57 46.56 -37.73
C THR A 804 -2.62 47.63 -37.65
N ARG A 805 -2.98 48.07 -36.44
CA ARG A 805 -3.74 49.33 -36.31
C ARG A 805 -2.90 50.48 -36.90
N GLY A 806 -3.30 51.00 -38.05
CA GLY A 806 -2.76 52.28 -38.50
C GLY A 806 -2.98 53.31 -37.39
N ARG A 807 -1.91 53.86 -36.83
CA ARG A 807 -2.04 55.08 -36.04
C ARG A 807 -2.75 56.13 -36.97
N ARG A 808 -4.00 56.42 -36.63
CA ARG A 808 -4.53 57.71 -37.09
C ARG A 808 -3.69 58.77 -36.40
N LEU A 809 -2.81 59.36 -37.13
CA LEU A 809 -2.18 60.68 -36.83
C LEU A 809 -3.24 61.74 -36.64
#